data_43a5351d8a910d430dabceaa30c8ace7
#
_entry.id   43a5351d8a910d430dabceaa30c8ace7
#
_cell.length_a   1.000
_cell.length_b   1.000
_cell.length_c   1.000
_cell.angle_alpha   90.00
_cell.angle_beta   90.00
_cell.angle_gamma   90.00
#
_symmetry.space_group_name_H-M   'P 1'
#
loop_
_entity.id
_entity.type
_entity.pdbx_description
1 polymer ?
#
loop_
_entity_poly.entity_id
_entity_poly.type
_entity_poly.pdbx_seq_one_letter_code
_entity_poly.pdbx_strand_id
1 'polypeptide(L)'
;MTPPTPANSIALPVIPEAAATPGTSAHFVGSNKCIRCHPDEGQKWRGSHHDRAMEEANSESVEARFDGAVVQHADQLWRFVQDEGDDSFVIEVDSEGQPKERLTVAYTFGVEPLQQYLVTRPDGRLQAPPVAWDTRPRAQGGQRWIDLQPEGELVAAQDDPLHWDRLAYNWNSQCAACHSTQLSKGYDEATKAFETTWAEIDVGCEACHGPGSVHTAEVERSSPASGFEFSFEPWSESLWHRGPQDQIAFRAIPRTHDRQLDVCAPCHSRRTQIATAPVIGAPFLDGYRPRLLDPELYFPDGQIRDEVYVWGSFLQSRMYAAGVRCSDCHDSHSLSLRRSGVNLCTGCHDQDTYASSEHHGHVNGTPGSRCVDCHMPERVYMKVDGRRDHSFPIPRPERKQTLRSPNACQNCHEDRDADWATRKIASWRAEDDVQRPHWTDPLVAGTSGRAGGAEWIEIATDASLTPIARANAWARLAEVEGAQVPAALLRERLRDASDLERMAMVEVMHLVSPEARVSLLRPLLEDPRLAVRIAAGLAMAQLPPAILRPVDRSILARVLREYRGAQDVNAERPEAQVNLGILSVQVRELETARTAYQRALELAPYFVPAYVNLADLERMLGDDEASVGWLRQALTWAPDEAVIHYALGLALHRLGAAKEALVALTRAAQTEPRQARFILAWSLALDASGQRSEAVEGLGQAIDTGYSDASLFHALVAMLRDEGDDGQARLRAEQWLTVWPADTRARALLRELEGLR
;
A
#
# COMPACT_ATOMS: atom_id res chain seq x y z
N MET A 1 21.78 12.98 42.68
CA MET A 1 20.45 12.45 42.45
C MET A 1 20.65 11.01 42.01
N THR A 2 20.19 10.06 42.78
CA THR A 2 20.23 8.63 42.47
C THR A 2 19.36 8.34 41.22
N PRO A 3 19.82 7.49 40.28
CA PRO A 3 19.01 7.12 39.11
C PRO A 3 17.79 6.33 39.54
N PRO A 4 16.66 6.47 38.85
CA PRO A 4 15.46 5.72 39.17
C PRO A 4 15.65 4.23 38.82
N THR A 5 15.18 3.39 39.73
CA THR A 5 15.15 1.94 39.62
C THR A 5 14.46 1.50 38.32
N PRO A 6 14.97 0.50 37.59
CA PRO A 6 14.36 0.07 36.35
C PRO A 6 12.97 -0.53 36.60
N ALA A 7 11.95 0.00 35.93
CA ALA A 7 10.61 -0.53 35.93
C ALA A 7 10.61 -1.94 35.26
N ASN A 8 9.95 -2.91 35.93
CA ASN A 8 9.82 -4.31 35.54
C ASN A 8 9.62 -4.50 34.02
N SER A 9 10.56 -5.23 33.40
CA SER A 9 10.37 -5.80 32.06
C SER A 9 9.17 -6.74 32.09
N ILE A 10 8.34 -6.70 31.07
CA ILE A 10 7.28 -7.68 30.86
C ILE A 10 7.96 -8.95 30.33
N ALA A 11 8.44 -9.80 31.21
CA ALA A 11 8.91 -11.14 30.83
C ALA A 11 7.72 -11.96 30.33
N LEU A 12 7.78 -12.40 29.08
CA LEU A 12 6.75 -13.23 28.47
C LEU A 12 6.88 -14.66 29.02
N PRO A 13 5.83 -15.26 29.58
CA PRO A 13 5.90 -16.68 30.01
C PRO A 13 6.03 -17.59 28.78
N VAL A 14 6.94 -18.52 28.83
CA VAL A 14 7.06 -19.62 27.86
C VAL A 14 5.86 -20.54 28.08
N ILE A 15 4.92 -20.56 27.14
CA ILE A 15 3.82 -21.52 27.13
C ILE A 15 4.23 -22.66 26.18
N PRO A 16 4.13 -23.94 26.61
CA PRO A 16 4.42 -25.06 25.70
C PRO A 16 3.42 -25.07 24.55
N GLU A 17 3.93 -25.38 23.35
CA GLU A 17 3.13 -25.61 22.14
C GLU A 17 1.99 -26.60 22.47
N ALA A 18 0.75 -26.17 22.17
CA ALA A 18 -0.39 -27.08 22.24
C ALA A 18 -0.23 -28.13 21.14
N ALA A 19 -0.03 -29.37 21.55
CA ALA A 19 0.01 -30.52 20.65
C ALA A 19 -1.27 -30.56 19.81
N ALA A 20 -1.12 -30.44 18.49
CA ALA A 20 -2.20 -30.64 17.54
C ALA A 20 -2.73 -32.07 17.67
N THR A 21 -4.01 -32.22 17.87
CA THR A 21 -4.71 -33.50 17.80
C THR A 21 -4.63 -34.03 16.34
N PRO A 22 -4.29 -35.32 16.09
CA PRO A 22 -4.27 -35.84 14.73
C PRO A 22 -5.69 -36.12 14.24
N GLY A 23 -6.34 -35.11 13.70
CA GLY A 23 -7.40 -35.27 12.72
C GLY A 23 -6.75 -35.15 11.35
N THR A 24 -7.14 -35.99 10.38
CA THR A 24 -6.64 -35.98 9.02
C THR A 24 -6.75 -34.56 8.45
N SER A 25 -5.66 -33.79 8.50
CA SER A 25 -5.62 -32.44 7.94
C SER A 25 -5.79 -32.55 6.43
N ALA A 26 -6.75 -31.78 5.87
CA ALA A 26 -6.94 -31.70 4.44
C ALA A 26 -5.60 -31.27 3.78
N HIS A 27 -5.27 -31.89 2.64
CA HIS A 27 -4.08 -31.57 1.86
C HIS A 27 -4.44 -31.35 0.38
N PHE A 28 -3.55 -30.69 -0.33
CA PHE A 28 -3.69 -30.38 -1.75
C PHE A 28 -3.47 -31.66 -2.59
N VAL A 29 -4.30 -31.85 -3.61
CA VAL A 29 -4.29 -33.07 -4.46
C VAL A 29 -3.95 -32.77 -5.93
N GLY A 30 -3.92 -31.48 -6.30
CA GLY A 30 -3.60 -30.97 -7.63
C GLY A 30 -4.79 -30.96 -8.61
N SER A 31 -4.77 -29.96 -9.49
CA SER A 31 -5.83 -29.68 -10.47
C SER A 31 -6.13 -30.88 -11.39
N ASN A 32 -5.11 -31.66 -11.73
CA ASN A 32 -5.30 -32.86 -12.55
C ASN A 32 -6.24 -33.91 -11.92
N LYS A 33 -6.33 -33.97 -10.58
CA LYS A 33 -7.29 -34.88 -9.92
C LYS A 33 -8.71 -34.30 -9.98
N CYS A 34 -8.86 -32.98 -9.86
CA CYS A 34 -10.15 -32.31 -9.93
C CYS A 34 -10.79 -32.41 -11.31
N ILE A 35 -10.03 -32.18 -12.38
CA ILE A 35 -10.48 -32.16 -13.77
C ILE A 35 -11.07 -33.52 -14.23
N ARG A 36 -10.67 -34.63 -13.61
CA ARG A 36 -11.24 -35.96 -13.93
C ARG A 36 -12.75 -36.04 -13.69
N CYS A 37 -13.24 -35.29 -12.69
CA CYS A 37 -14.65 -35.25 -12.34
C CYS A 37 -15.32 -33.92 -12.76
N HIS A 38 -14.54 -32.87 -12.98
CA HIS A 38 -14.97 -31.52 -13.40
C HIS A 38 -14.36 -31.12 -14.75
N PRO A 39 -14.64 -31.90 -15.84
CA PRO A 39 -13.98 -31.68 -17.14
C PRO A 39 -14.35 -30.33 -17.78
N ASP A 40 -15.55 -29.83 -17.56
CA ASP A 40 -16.06 -28.60 -18.16
C ASP A 40 -15.34 -27.38 -17.54
N GLU A 41 -15.17 -27.37 -16.22
CA GLU A 41 -14.40 -26.33 -15.50
C GLU A 41 -12.92 -26.41 -15.83
N GLY A 42 -12.37 -27.63 -15.90
CA GLY A 42 -11.00 -27.88 -16.32
C GLY A 42 -10.72 -27.42 -17.74
N GLN A 43 -11.66 -27.61 -18.69
CA GLN A 43 -11.52 -27.13 -20.06
C GLN A 43 -11.47 -25.59 -20.13
N LYS A 44 -12.28 -24.91 -19.30
CA LYS A 44 -12.29 -23.46 -19.23
C LYS A 44 -10.99 -22.89 -18.59
N TRP A 45 -10.48 -23.56 -17.55
CA TRP A 45 -9.30 -23.13 -16.82
C TRP A 45 -8.04 -23.31 -17.65
N ARG A 46 -7.90 -24.41 -18.41
CA ARG A 46 -6.72 -24.67 -19.25
C ARG A 46 -6.48 -23.56 -20.27
N GLY A 47 -5.25 -23.06 -20.32
CA GLY A 47 -4.84 -21.95 -21.17
C GLY A 47 -5.30 -20.57 -20.68
N SER A 48 -5.97 -20.49 -19.53
CA SER A 48 -6.29 -19.21 -18.90
C SER A 48 -5.04 -18.55 -18.30
N HIS A 49 -5.12 -17.25 -17.94
CA HIS A 49 -4.03 -16.58 -17.25
C HIS A 49 -3.75 -17.14 -15.85
N HIS A 50 -4.67 -17.90 -15.24
CA HIS A 50 -4.42 -18.60 -13.98
C HIS A 50 -3.59 -19.88 -14.21
N ASP A 51 -3.94 -20.69 -15.20
CA ASP A 51 -3.19 -21.89 -15.61
C ASP A 51 -1.78 -21.54 -16.07
N ARG A 52 -1.64 -20.43 -16.80
CA ARG A 52 -0.37 -19.92 -17.33
C ARG A 52 0.28 -18.83 -16.46
N ALA A 53 -0.13 -18.74 -15.18
CA ALA A 53 0.42 -17.74 -14.27
C ALA A 53 1.93 -17.91 -14.07
N MET A 54 2.42 -19.17 -14.09
CA MET A 54 3.81 -19.56 -14.11
C MET A 54 3.94 -20.95 -14.76
N GLU A 55 4.99 -21.14 -15.56
CA GLU A 55 5.28 -22.42 -16.24
C GLU A 55 6.79 -22.70 -16.22
N GLU A 56 7.21 -23.97 -16.28
CA GLU A 56 8.62 -24.32 -16.55
C GLU A 56 9.00 -23.83 -17.95
N ALA A 57 10.20 -23.26 -18.08
CA ALA A 57 10.67 -22.73 -19.35
C ALA A 57 10.97 -23.86 -20.33
N ASN A 58 10.21 -23.96 -21.41
CA ASN A 58 10.38 -24.92 -22.48
C ASN A 58 9.88 -24.34 -23.81
N SER A 59 9.97 -25.09 -24.90
CA SER A 59 9.55 -24.64 -26.24
C SER A 59 8.06 -24.37 -26.38
N GLU A 60 7.22 -24.84 -25.47
CA GLU A 60 5.76 -24.60 -25.48
C GLU A 60 5.35 -23.39 -24.64
N SER A 61 6.08 -23.11 -23.52
CA SER A 61 5.77 -22.04 -22.58
C SER A 61 6.45 -20.71 -22.92
N VAL A 62 7.64 -20.74 -23.58
CA VAL A 62 8.41 -19.53 -23.93
C VAL A 62 7.85 -18.88 -25.19
N GLU A 63 7.22 -17.71 -25.05
CA GLU A 63 6.65 -16.94 -26.17
C GLU A 63 7.71 -16.10 -26.92
N ALA A 64 8.79 -15.75 -26.25
CA ALA A 64 9.86 -14.91 -26.80
C ALA A 64 10.76 -15.64 -27.78
N ARG A 65 11.40 -14.85 -28.63
CA ARG A 65 12.45 -15.34 -29.52
C ARG A 65 13.81 -15.22 -28.82
N PHE A 66 14.47 -16.35 -28.62
CA PHE A 66 15.84 -16.45 -28.11
C PHE A 66 16.81 -16.67 -29.30
N ASP A 67 16.72 -15.79 -30.28
CA ASP A 67 17.42 -15.87 -31.59
C ASP A 67 18.68 -15.00 -31.67
N GLY A 68 19.24 -14.60 -30.53
CA GLY A 68 20.39 -13.70 -30.44
C GLY A 68 20.00 -12.22 -30.35
N ALA A 69 18.75 -11.90 -30.19
CA ALA A 69 18.28 -10.53 -29.97
C ALA A 69 19.01 -9.87 -28.80
N VAL A 70 19.24 -8.55 -28.87
CA VAL A 70 19.95 -7.79 -27.84
C VAL A 70 19.10 -6.60 -27.39
N VAL A 71 19.02 -6.40 -26.07
CA VAL A 71 18.42 -5.23 -25.45
C VAL A 71 19.48 -4.49 -24.64
N GLN A 72 19.51 -3.17 -24.77
CA GLN A 72 20.28 -2.30 -23.89
C GLN A 72 19.47 -2.02 -22.63
N HIS A 73 20.01 -2.33 -21.45
CA HIS A 73 19.49 -1.96 -20.16
C HIS A 73 20.57 -1.25 -19.36
N ALA A 74 20.40 0.01 -19.10
CA ALA A 74 21.43 0.88 -18.52
C ALA A 74 22.77 0.78 -19.30
N ASP A 75 23.86 0.39 -18.64
CA ASP A 75 25.19 0.15 -19.24
C ASP A 75 25.42 -1.33 -19.65
N GLN A 76 24.39 -2.17 -19.54
CA GLN A 76 24.46 -3.61 -19.81
C GLN A 76 23.82 -3.97 -21.14
N LEU A 77 24.40 -4.96 -21.83
CA LEU A 77 23.82 -5.60 -23.02
C LEU A 77 23.25 -6.97 -22.64
N TRP A 78 21.96 -7.12 -22.82
CA TRP A 78 21.20 -8.32 -22.53
C TRP A 78 20.92 -9.07 -23.83
N ARG A 79 21.54 -10.24 -24.02
CA ARG A 79 21.40 -11.07 -25.21
C ARG A 79 20.63 -12.35 -24.90
N PHE A 80 19.62 -12.67 -25.70
CA PHE A 80 18.71 -13.81 -25.52
C PHE A 80 19.07 -14.89 -26.52
N VAL A 81 19.55 -16.05 -26.04
CA VAL A 81 19.99 -17.15 -26.87
C VAL A 81 19.37 -18.47 -26.40
N GLN A 82 19.07 -19.36 -27.34
CA GLN A 82 18.80 -20.77 -27.04
C GLN A 82 20.11 -21.57 -27.15
N ASP A 83 20.41 -22.38 -26.14
CA ASP A 83 21.61 -23.22 -26.15
C ASP A 83 21.35 -24.44 -27.05
N GLU A 84 22.25 -24.64 -28.04
CA GLU A 84 22.12 -25.73 -29.00
C GLU A 84 22.35 -27.12 -28.39
N GLY A 85 22.94 -27.19 -27.17
CA GLY A 85 23.32 -28.44 -26.52
C GLY A 85 22.20 -29.14 -25.75
N ASP A 86 21.33 -28.40 -25.11
CA ASP A 86 20.26 -28.91 -24.24
C ASP A 86 18.90 -28.19 -24.41
N ASP A 87 18.78 -27.39 -25.46
CA ASP A 87 17.56 -26.58 -25.77
C ASP A 87 17.19 -25.58 -24.67
N SER A 88 18.08 -25.28 -23.71
CA SER A 88 17.77 -24.31 -22.64
C SER A 88 17.76 -22.88 -23.16
N PHE A 89 16.95 -22.05 -22.51
CA PHE A 89 16.87 -20.60 -22.76
C PHE A 89 17.85 -19.89 -21.85
N VAL A 90 18.74 -19.06 -22.44
CA VAL A 90 19.80 -18.38 -21.71
C VAL A 90 19.78 -16.89 -21.98
N ILE A 91 19.94 -16.10 -20.93
CA ILE A 91 20.17 -14.66 -21.01
C ILE A 91 21.65 -14.40 -20.70
N GLU A 92 22.37 -13.84 -21.67
CA GLU A 92 23.76 -13.42 -21.50
C GLU A 92 23.78 -11.92 -21.18
N VAL A 93 24.35 -11.56 -20.04
CA VAL A 93 24.54 -10.18 -19.62
C VAL A 93 26.01 -9.79 -19.78
N ASP A 94 26.23 -8.74 -20.55
CA ASP A 94 27.55 -8.16 -20.80
C ASP A 94 27.58 -6.74 -20.21
N SER A 95 28.43 -6.56 -19.19
CA SER A 95 28.65 -5.30 -18.49
C SER A 95 30.08 -4.86 -18.66
N GLU A 96 30.33 -3.57 -18.93
CA GLU A 96 31.69 -3.07 -19.14
C GLU A 96 32.58 -3.34 -17.92
N GLY A 97 33.71 -4.01 -18.15
CA GLY A 97 34.69 -4.33 -17.11
C GLY A 97 34.33 -5.50 -16.18
N GLN A 98 33.21 -6.20 -16.40
CA GLN A 98 32.81 -7.38 -15.65
C GLN A 98 32.85 -8.65 -16.50
N PRO A 99 33.05 -9.84 -15.92
CA PRO A 99 32.90 -11.10 -16.63
C PRO A 99 31.47 -11.23 -17.17
N LYS A 100 31.32 -11.73 -18.39
CA LYS A 100 30.02 -12.01 -18.99
C LYS A 100 29.27 -13.04 -18.15
N GLU A 101 28.06 -12.70 -17.72
CA GLU A 101 27.19 -13.58 -16.94
C GLU A 101 26.25 -14.36 -17.87
N ARG A 102 26.02 -15.63 -17.58
CA ARG A 102 25.06 -16.50 -18.28
C ARG A 102 23.98 -16.92 -17.28
N LEU A 103 22.75 -16.56 -17.55
CA LEU A 103 21.57 -16.78 -16.69
C LEU A 103 20.65 -17.77 -17.38
N THR A 104 20.52 -18.98 -16.86
CA THR A 104 19.57 -19.95 -17.39
C THR A 104 18.16 -19.60 -16.93
N VAL A 105 17.23 -19.52 -17.88
CA VAL A 105 15.82 -19.30 -17.61
C VAL A 105 15.20 -20.59 -17.10
N ALA A 106 14.68 -20.56 -15.87
CA ALA A 106 14.04 -21.71 -15.25
C ALA A 106 12.51 -21.71 -15.47
N TYR A 107 11.89 -20.53 -15.42
CA TYR A 107 10.44 -20.40 -15.51
C TYR A 107 10.07 -19.19 -16.35
N THR A 108 8.85 -19.24 -16.91
CA THR A 108 8.12 -18.09 -17.45
C THR A 108 7.00 -17.71 -16.48
N PHE A 109 6.58 -16.43 -16.46
CA PHE A 109 5.40 -16.01 -15.73
C PHE A 109 4.69 -14.86 -16.46
N GLY A 110 3.34 -14.91 -16.41
CA GLY A 110 2.51 -14.09 -17.28
C GLY A 110 2.58 -14.52 -18.74
N VAL A 111 1.60 -14.12 -19.54
CA VAL A 111 1.48 -14.54 -20.95
C VAL A 111 1.01 -13.40 -21.86
N GLU A 112 0.06 -12.58 -21.43
CA GLU A 112 -0.50 -11.48 -22.21
C GLU A 112 -0.79 -10.29 -21.28
N PRO A 113 -0.40 -9.06 -21.64
CA PRO A 113 0.25 -8.61 -22.89
C PRO A 113 1.78 -8.75 -22.88
N LEU A 114 2.36 -9.27 -21.80
CA LEU A 114 3.80 -9.48 -21.67
C LEU A 114 4.10 -10.79 -20.93
N GLN A 115 5.25 -11.36 -21.26
CA GLN A 115 5.82 -12.51 -20.56
C GLN A 115 7.16 -12.13 -19.97
N GLN A 116 7.36 -12.48 -18.70
CA GLN A 116 8.61 -12.31 -17.96
C GLN A 116 9.27 -13.68 -17.72
N TYR A 117 10.53 -13.66 -17.31
CA TYR A 117 11.35 -14.84 -17.14
C TYR A 117 11.96 -14.85 -15.74
N LEU A 118 12.20 -16.05 -15.20
CA LEU A 118 12.86 -16.21 -13.91
C LEU A 118 14.18 -16.96 -14.09
N VAL A 119 15.21 -16.42 -13.49
CA VAL A 119 16.53 -17.06 -13.43
C VAL A 119 16.84 -17.48 -12.00
N THR A 120 17.51 -18.63 -11.84
CA THR A 120 17.88 -19.16 -10.53
C THR A 120 19.17 -18.51 -10.02
N ARG A 121 19.22 -18.30 -8.68
CA ARG A 121 20.42 -17.87 -7.96
C ARG A 121 20.90 -18.97 -7.00
N PRO A 122 22.20 -18.99 -6.64
CA PRO A 122 22.76 -20.02 -5.76
C PRO A 122 22.13 -20.10 -4.37
N ASP A 123 21.53 -19.00 -3.89
CA ASP A 123 20.84 -18.90 -2.60
C ASP A 123 19.35 -19.28 -2.67
N GLY A 124 18.92 -19.90 -3.76
CA GLY A 124 17.54 -20.34 -3.98
C GLY A 124 16.59 -19.22 -4.39
N ARG A 125 17.07 -17.98 -4.59
CA ARG A 125 16.27 -16.92 -5.18
C ARG A 125 15.91 -17.25 -6.63
N LEU A 126 14.66 -16.96 -6.97
CA LEU A 126 14.19 -16.82 -8.34
C LEU A 126 14.11 -15.32 -8.63
N GLN A 127 14.90 -14.85 -9.59
CA GLN A 127 15.05 -13.43 -9.87
C GLN A 127 14.45 -13.09 -11.23
N ALA A 128 13.66 -12.03 -11.28
CA ALA A 128 13.06 -11.54 -12.52
C ALA A 128 13.99 -10.51 -13.19
N PRO A 129 14.55 -10.76 -14.38
CA PRO A 129 15.25 -9.76 -15.16
C PRO A 129 14.39 -8.51 -15.45
N PRO A 130 14.99 -7.33 -15.63
CA PRO A 130 14.27 -6.08 -15.87
C PRO A 130 13.70 -5.97 -17.30
N VAL A 131 13.76 -7.05 -18.07
CA VAL A 131 13.33 -7.14 -19.46
C VAL A 131 12.21 -8.16 -19.61
N ALA A 132 11.27 -7.90 -20.50
CA ALA A 132 10.15 -8.76 -20.79
C ALA A 132 9.90 -8.88 -22.29
N TRP A 133 9.15 -9.89 -22.69
CA TRP A 133 8.67 -10.03 -24.04
C TRP A 133 7.26 -9.45 -24.18
N ASP A 134 7.09 -8.46 -25.07
CA ASP A 134 5.79 -7.92 -25.46
C ASP A 134 5.09 -8.93 -26.38
N THR A 135 4.11 -9.66 -25.86
CA THR A 135 3.41 -10.72 -26.59
C THR A 135 2.35 -10.21 -27.54
N ARG A 136 1.98 -8.93 -27.48
CA ARG A 136 0.98 -8.36 -28.35
C ARG A 136 1.33 -8.56 -29.84
N PRO A 137 0.34 -8.55 -30.73
CA PRO A 137 0.59 -8.63 -32.17
C PRO A 137 1.50 -7.53 -32.69
N ARG A 138 2.34 -7.81 -33.68
CA ARG A 138 3.20 -6.80 -34.34
C ARG A 138 2.46 -5.56 -34.82
N ALA A 139 1.22 -5.73 -35.29
CA ALA A 139 0.37 -4.62 -35.71
C ALA A 139 0.04 -3.63 -34.58
N GLN A 140 0.17 -4.06 -33.33
CA GLN A 140 0.01 -3.26 -32.11
C GLN A 140 1.34 -2.86 -31.49
N GLY A 141 2.45 -3.04 -32.19
CA GLY A 141 3.81 -2.71 -31.72
C GLY A 141 4.46 -3.78 -30.83
N GLY A 142 3.86 -4.95 -30.69
CA GLY A 142 4.38 -6.08 -29.92
C GLY A 142 5.34 -6.99 -30.69
N GLN A 143 5.55 -8.23 -30.17
CA GLN A 143 6.49 -9.24 -30.66
C GLN A 143 7.93 -8.74 -30.64
N ARG A 144 8.34 -8.16 -29.49
CA ARG A 144 9.66 -7.60 -29.23
C ARG A 144 10.02 -7.68 -27.75
N TRP A 145 11.31 -7.65 -27.47
CA TRP A 145 11.82 -7.42 -26.13
C TRP A 145 11.64 -5.97 -25.73
N ILE A 146 11.27 -5.75 -24.48
CA ILE A 146 11.12 -4.44 -23.86
C ILE A 146 11.85 -4.38 -22.53
N ASP A 147 12.45 -3.23 -22.25
CA ASP A 147 12.97 -2.88 -20.94
C ASP A 147 11.81 -2.36 -20.09
N LEU A 148 11.62 -2.92 -18.89
CA LEU A 148 10.52 -2.57 -17.99
C LEU A 148 10.80 -1.32 -17.16
N GLN A 149 12.05 -0.90 -17.05
CA GLN A 149 12.37 0.31 -16.29
C GLN A 149 11.89 1.58 -17.00
N PRO A 150 11.48 2.62 -16.23
CA PRO A 150 11.10 3.90 -16.79
C PRO A 150 12.24 4.55 -17.60
N GLU A 151 11.90 5.24 -18.69
CA GLU A 151 12.88 6.00 -19.44
C GLU A 151 13.46 7.14 -18.59
N GLY A 152 14.79 7.19 -18.47
CA GLY A 152 15.50 8.22 -17.70
C GLY A 152 15.82 7.85 -16.25
N GLU A 153 15.30 6.76 -15.73
CA GLU A 153 15.71 6.19 -14.44
C GLU A 153 16.78 5.12 -14.70
N LEU A 154 18.04 5.53 -14.70
CA LEU A 154 19.17 4.60 -14.88
C LEU A 154 19.47 3.88 -13.58
N VAL A 155 18.96 2.68 -13.39
CA VAL A 155 19.29 1.80 -12.26
C VAL A 155 20.41 0.84 -12.68
N ALA A 156 21.61 1.36 -12.84
CA ALA A 156 22.79 0.59 -13.26
C ALA A 156 23.61 0.08 -12.08
N ALA A 157 23.61 0.79 -10.96
CA ALA A 157 24.49 0.48 -9.84
C ALA A 157 24.02 -0.77 -9.09
N GLN A 158 24.95 -1.73 -8.86
CA GLN A 158 24.63 -2.96 -8.11
C GLN A 158 24.16 -2.70 -6.67
N ASP A 159 24.42 -1.53 -6.13
CA ASP A 159 24.00 -1.10 -4.80
C ASP A 159 22.66 -0.35 -4.79
N ASP A 160 22.07 -0.07 -5.94
CA ASP A 160 20.73 0.53 -6.02
C ASP A 160 19.65 -0.44 -5.51
N PRO A 161 18.72 0.02 -4.66
CA PRO A 161 17.58 -0.79 -4.19
C PRO A 161 16.73 -1.40 -5.30
N LEU A 162 16.64 -0.73 -6.45
CA LEU A 162 15.87 -1.14 -7.62
C LEU A 162 16.71 -1.89 -8.66
N HIS A 163 17.98 -2.24 -8.34
CA HIS A 163 18.76 -3.12 -9.20
C HIS A 163 18.07 -4.48 -9.33
N TRP A 164 18.03 -5.02 -10.54
CA TRP A 164 17.27 -6.24 -10.85
C TRP A 164 17.64 -7.47 -10.00
N ASP A 165 18.86 -7.56 -9.47
CA ASP A 165 19.30 -8.66 -8.58
C ASP A 165 19.03 -8.36 -7.08
N ARG A 166 18.12 -7.44 -6.78
CA ARG A 166 17.71 -7.07 -5.43
C ARG A 166 16.29 -7.54 -5.10
N LEU A 167 15.86 -7.28 -3.87
CA LEU A 167 14.59 -7.76 -3.33
C LEU A 167 13.37 -7.30 -4.15
N ALA A 168 13.42 -6.13 -4.79
CA ALA A 168 12.35 -5.61 -5.61
C ALA A 168 11.94 -6.54 -6.76
N TYR A 169 12.93 -7.30 -7.32
CA TYR A 169 12.73 -8.25 -8.41
C TYR A 169 12.80 -9.71 -7.96
N ASN A 170 12.84 -9.95 -6.64
CA ASN A 170 12.84 -11.31 -6.10
C ASN A 170 11.45 -11.93 -6.18
N TRP A 171 11.28 -12.94 -7.00
CA TRP A 171 10.00 -13.61 -7.23
C TRP A 171 9.47 -14.29 -5.96
N ASN A 172 10.35 -14.96 -5.18
CA ASN A 172 9.97 -15.71 -3.97
C ASN A 172 9.19 -14.83 -2.96
N SER A 173 9.55 -13.53 -2.87
CA SER A 173 8.97 -12.59 -1.92
C SER A 173 7.91 -11.67 -2.51
N GLN A 174 7.99 -11.36 -3.82
CA GLN A 174 7.14 -10.34 -4.45
C GLN A 174 5.99 -10.94 -5.26
N CYS A 175 6.23 -12.01 -6.00
CA CYS A 175 5.34 -12.50 -7.05
C CYS A 175 4.71 -13.85 -6.72
N ALA A 176 5.49 -14.74 -6.08
CA ALA A 176 5.18 -16.15 -5.90
C ALA A 176 3.80 -16.43 -5.30
N ALA A 177 3.40 -15.66 -4.29
CA ALA A 177 2.13 -15.86 -3.57
C ALA A 177 0.87 -15.65 -4.46
N CYS A 178 1.02 -14.94 -5.59
CA CYS A 178 -0.06 -14.70 -6.54
C CYS A 178 0.05 -15.59 -7.81
N HIS A 179 1.24 -16.16 -8.05
CA HIS A 179 1.54 -16.91 -9.26
C HIS A 179 1.71 -18.43 -9.03
N SER A 180 1.41 -18.92 -7.83
CA SER A 180 1.44 -20.35 -7.49
C SER A 180 0.35 -20.71 -6.51
N THR A 181 0.09 -22.03 -6.35
CA THR A 181 -0.88 -22.56 -5.38
C THR A 181 -0.17 -23.02 -4.13
N GLN A 182 -0.63 -22.58 -2.97
CA GLN A 182 -0.10 -22.95 -1.63
C GLN A 182 1.41 -22.78 -1.52
N LEU A 183 1.85 -21.53 -1.65
CA LEU A 183 3.26 -21.16 -1.52
C LEU A 183 3.78 -21.36 -0.10
N SER A 184 4.96 -21.98 0.01
CA SER A 184 5.84 -21.87 1.17
C SER A 184 7.13 -21.17 0.73
N LYS A 185 7.42 -19.97 1.25
CA LYS A 185 8.62 -19.21 0.88
C LYS A 185 9.91 -19.94 1.23
N GLY A 186 9.92 -20.67 2.36
CA GLY A 186 11.09 -21.45 2.79
C GLY A 186 12.33 -20.58 3.04
N TYR A 187 12.16 -19.31 3.46
CA TYR A 187 13.31 -18.47 3.80
C TYR A 187 13.91 -18.87 5.13
N ASP A 188 15.20 -19.13 5.14
CA ASP A 188 16.00 -19.41 6.33
C ASP A 188 16.87 -18.18 6.69
N GLU A 189 16.64 -17.63 7.88
CA GLU A 189 17.33 -16.43 8.34
C GLU A 189 18.82 -16.62 8.59
N ALA A 190 19.25 -17.83 8.96
CA ALA A 190 20.65 -18.10 9.29
C ALA A 190 21.52 -18.21 8.03
N THR A 191 20.99 -18.85 6.99
CA THR A 191 21.69 -19.04 5.71
C THR A 191 21.38 -17.94 4.71
N LYS A 192 20.32 -17.15 4.95
CA LYS A 192 19.77 -16.14 4.03
C LYS A 192 19.34 -16.74 2.68
N ALA A 193 18.96 -18.00 2.67
CA ALA A 193 18.61 -18.76 1.47
C ALA A 193 17.11 -19.09 1.45
N PHE A 194 16.62 -19.42 0.25
CA PHE A 194 15.24 -19.83 0.01
C PHE A 194 15.16 -21.30 -0.38
N GLU A 195 14.23 -22.04 0.24
CA GLU A 195 13.78 -23.37 -0.17
C GLU A 195 12.29 -23.28 -0.52
N THR A 196 11.96 -22.43 -1.50
CA THR A 196 10.57 -22.14 -1.86
C THR A 196 9.92 -23.35 -2.52
N THR A 197 8.73 -23.71 -2.03
CA THR A 197 7.90 -24.80 -2.54
C THR A 197 6.47 -24.34 -2.74
N TRP A 198 5.73 -25.07 -3.57
CA TRP A 198 4.30 -24.85 -3.86
C TRP A 198 3.60 -26.20 -4.06
N ALA A 199 2.28 -26.21 -3.97
CA ALA A 199 1.49 -27.40 -4.31
C ALA A 199 1.32 -27.55 -5.81
N GLU A 200 1.08 -26.44 -6.55
CA GLU A 200 1.10 -26.37 -8.01
C GLU A 200 1.85 -25.10 -8.44
N ILE A 201 2.52 -25.17 -9.58
CA ILE A 201 3.36 -24.11 -10.11
C ILE A 201 2.56 -22.87 -10.51
N ASP A 202 1.28 -23.06 -10.85
CA ASP A 202 0.31 -22.09 -11.32
C ASP A 202 -0.78 -21.80 -10.28
N VAL A 203 -1.80 -21.03 -10.68
CA VAL A 203 -3.01 -20.79 -9.87
C VAL A 203 -4.05 -21.87 -10.20
N GLY A 204 -3.89 -23.03 -9.57
CA GLY A 204 -4.74 -24.20 -9.76
C GLY A 204 -6.10 -24.10 -9.09
N CYS A 205 -6.88 -25.17 -9.23
CA CYS A 205 -8.24 -25.26 -8.66
C CYS A 205 -8.27 -24.98 -7.15
N GLU A 206 -7.30 -25.55 -6.45
CA GLU A 206 -7.22 -25.48 -4.99
C GLU A 206 -6.73 -24.12 -4.46
N ALA A 207 -6.20 -23.24 -5.31
CA ALA A 207 -5.90 -21.86 -4.93
C ALA A 207 -7.16 -21.06 -4.57
N CYS A 208 -8.30 -21.45 -5.15
CA CYS A 208 -9.60 -20.82 -4.92
C CYS A 208 -10.53 -21.68 -4.04
N HIS A 209 -10.52 -22.99 -4.21
CA HIS A 209 -11.46 -23.90 -3.56
C HIS A 209 -10.95 -24.48 -2.23
N GLY A 210 -9.63 -24.35 -1.96
CA GLY A 210 -8.98 -24.97 -0.81
C GLY A 210 -8.63 -26.45 -1.06
N PRO A 211 -7.97 -27.11 -0.07
CA PRO A 211 -7.43 -28.45 -0.21
C PRO A 211 -8.51 -29.51 -0.44
N GLY A 212 -8.40 -30.27 -1.54
CA GLY A 212 -9.42 -31.17 -2.04
C GLY A 212 -9.35 -32.62 -1.55
N SER A 213 -8.40 -33.00 -0.71
CA SER A 213 -8.22 -34.41 -0.30
C SER A 213 -9.43 -35.02 0.39
N VAL A 214 -10.12 -34.26 1.24
CA VAL A 214 -11.34 -34.70 1.93
C VAL A 214 -12.48 -34.87 0.94
N HIS A 215 -12.67 -33.90 0.05
CA HIS A 215 -13.68 -33.95 -1.01
C HIS A 215 -13.49 -35.18 -1.89
N THR A 216 -12.30 -35.43 -2.40
CA THR A 216 -12.03 -36.57 -3.28
C THR A 216 -12.25 -37.91 -2.57
N ALA A 217 -11.86 -38.02 -1.29
CA ALA A 217 -12.10 -39.24 -0.51
C ALA A 217 -13.58 -39.46 -0.17
N GLU A 218 -14.38 -38.42 0.00
CA GLU A 218 -15.82 -38.49 0.23
C GLU A 218 -16.58 -38.90 -1.01
N VAL A 219 -16.23 -38.33 -2.19
CA VAL A 219 -16.79 -38.72 -3.48
C VAL A 219 -16.49 -40.18 -3.77
N GLU A 220 -15.27 -40.66 -3.52
CA GLU A 220 -14.91 -42.08 -3.67
C GLU A 220 -15.75 -43.00 -2.78
N ARG A 221 -16.20 -42.49 -1.60
CA ARG A 221 -17.09 -43.19 -0.66
C ARG A 221 -18.59 -42.98 -0.95
N SER A 222 -18.94 -42.27 -2.05
CA SER A 222 -20.30 -41.89 -2.39
C SER A 222 -21.02 -41.09 -1.29
N SER A 223 -20.28 -40.28 -0.58
CA SER A 223 -20.81 -39.37 0.46
C SER A 223 -21.39 -38.11 -0.20
N PRO A 224 -22.56 -37.60 0.23
CA PRO A 224 -23.13 -36.36 -0.29
C PRO A 224 -22.45 -35.10 0.26
N ALA A 225 -21.50 -35.20 1.21
CA ALA A 225 -20.81 -34.07 1.77
C ALA A 225 -19.85 -33.46 0.75
N SER A 226 -19.72 -32.13 0.78
CA SER A 226 -18.83 -31.41 -0.18
C SER A 226 -17.34 -31.65 0.11
N GLY A 227 -16.97 -31.93 1.37
CA GLY A 227 -15.59 -32.10 1.81
C GLY A 227 -14.72 -30.83 1.72
N PHE A 228 -15.30 -29.69 1.37
CA PHE A 228 -14.67 -28.37 1.42
C PHE A 228 -15.21 -27.57 2.60
N GLU A 229 -14.37 -26.70 3.15
CA GLU A 229 -14.76 -25.85 4.29
C GLU A 229 -15.83 -24.82 3.90
N PHE A 230 -15.92 -24.47 2.63
CA PHE A 230 -16.91 -23.53 2.10
C PHE A 230 -17.28 -23.84 0.65
N SER A 231 -18.35 -23.21 0.17
CA SER A 231 -18.76 -23.22 -1.22
C SER A 231 -19.03 -21.79 -1.71
N PHE A 232 -18.81 -21.57 -3.00
CA PHE A 232 -19.25 -20.33 -3.64
C PHE A 232 -20.74 -20.39 -3.96
N GLU A 233 -21.43 -19.25 -3.85
CA GLU A 233 -22.76 -19.09 -4.40
C GLU A 233 -22.64 -19.14 -5.93
N PRO A 234 -23.36 -20.09 -6.59
CA PRO A 234 -23.32 -20.19 -8.04
C PRO A 234 -23.74 -18.89 -8.71
N TRP A 235 -23.07 -18.56 -9.80
CA TRP A 235 -23.52 -17.45 -10.62
C TRP A 235 -24.84 -17.86 -11.35
N SER A 236 -25.80 -16.93 -11.35
CA SER A 236 -27.05 -17.07 -12.12
C SER A 236 -27.54 -15.68 -12.51
N GLU A 237 -28.07 -15.58 -13.73
CA GLU A 237 -28.74 -14.34 -14.16
C GLU A 237 -29.95 -14.00 -13.28
N SER A 238 -30.62 -15.03 -12.72
CA SER A 238 -31.77 -14.85 -11.83
C SER A 238 -31.48 -14.18 -10.50
N LEU A 239 -30.21 -13.94 -10.16
CA LEU A 239 -29.82 -13.14 -9.00
C LEU A 239 -30.14 -11.64 -9.17
N TRP A 240 -30.26 -11.21 -10.41
CA TRP A 240 -30.45 -9.80 -10.76
C TRP A 240 -31.82 -9.60 -11.40
N HIS A 241 -32.59 -8.65 -10.88
CA HIS A 241 -33.92 -8.31 -11.37
C HIS A 241 -33.97 -6.87 -11.80
N ARG A 242 -34.63 -6.63 -12.93
CA ARG A 242 -34.93 -5.28 -13.42
C ARG A 242 -36.41 -5.23 -13.79
N GLY A 243 -37.18 -4.42 -13.10
CA GLY A 243 -38.59 -4.16 -13.48
C GLY A 243 -38.68 -3.33 -14.76
N PRO A 244 -39.89 -3.26 -15.39
CA PRO A 244 -40.05 -2.58 -16.67
C PRO A 244 -39.72 -1.06 -16.65
N GLN A 245 -39.71 -0.44 -15.47
CA GLN A 245 -39.41 0.99 -15.28
C GLN A 245 -38.07 1.23 -14.58
N ASP A 246 -37.37 0.17 -14.19
CA ASP A 246 -36.10 0.29 -13.49
C ASP A 246 -34.97 0.52 -14.50
N GLN A 247 -34.18 1.55 -14.31
CA GLN A 247 -33.01 1.82 -15.14
C GLN A 247 -31.82 0.93 -14.80
N ILE A 248 -31.76 0.40 -13.57
CA ILE A 248 -30.65 -0.42 -13.06
C ILE A 248 -31.24 -1.65 -12.36
N ALA A 249 -30.67 -2.82 -12.64
CA ALA A 249 -31.04 -4.04 -11.94
C ALA A 249 -30.61 -4.01 -10.46
N PHE A 250 -31.39 -4.64 -9.61
CA PHE A 250 -31.07 -4.85 -8.21
C PHE A 250 -30.92 -6.34 -7.90
N ARG A 251 -30.17 -6.66 -6.88
CA ARG A 251 -30.00 -8.02 -6.42
C ARG A 251 -31.18 -8.46 -5.56
N ALA A 252 -31.87 -9.53 -5.98
CA ALA A 252 -33.09 -10.03 -5.31
C ALA A 252 -32.80 -10.53 -3.88
N ILE A 253 -31.65 -11.20 -3.72
CA ILE A 253 -31.20 -11.73 -2.43
C ILE A 253 -29.95 -10.96 -2.03
N PRO A 254 -29.99 -10.19 -0.92
CA PRO A 254 -28.82 -9.49 -0.44
C PRO A 254 -27.64 -10.42 -0.22
N ARG A 255 -26.45 -9.95 -0.52
CA ARG A 255 -25.20 -10.67 -0.24
C ARG A 255 -25.01 -10.81 1.27
N THR A 256 -24.81 -12.01 1.75
CA THR A 256 -24.68 -12.31 3.18
C THR A 256 -23.21 -12.37 3.65
N HIS A 257 -22.27 -12.54 2.70
CA HIS A 257 -20.83 -12.60 2.97
C HIS A 257 -20.03 -12.27 1.71
N ASP A 258 -18.76 -11.89 1.91
CA ASP A 258 -17.84 -11.51 0.84
C ASP A 258 -16.84 -12.62 0.45
N ARG A 259 -17.22 -13.90 0.66
CA ARG A 259 -16.34 -15.06 0.47
C ARG A 259 -15.56 -15.05 -0.85
N GLN A 260 -16.21 -14.67 -1.95
CA GLN A 260 -15.52 -14.59 -3.24
C GLN A 260 -14.41 -13.51 -3.22
N LEU A 261 -14.69 -12.37 -2.61
CA LEU A 261 -13.69 -11.30 -2.44
C LEU A 261 -12.56 -11.72 -1.50
N ASP A 262 -12.87 -12.46 -0.42
CA ASP A 262 -11.88 -13.01 0.49
C ASP A 262 -10.91 -13.97 -0.21
N VAL A 263 -11.39 -14.72 -1.22
CA VAL A 263 -10.56 -15.62 -2.04
C VAL A 263 -9.77 -14.87 -3.12
N CYS A 264 -10.35 -13.84 -3.74
CA CYS A 264 -9.68 -13.09 -4.82
C CYS A 264 -8.68 -12.07 -4.29
N ALA A 265 -8.97 -11.43 -3.15
CA ALA A 265 -8.19 -10.34 -2.58
C ALA A 265 -6.70 -10.68 -2.33
N PRO A 266 -6.32 -11.90 -1.87
CA PRO A 266 -4.91 -12.25 -1.67
C PRO A 266 -4.00 -12.01 -2.88
N CYS A 267 -4.52 -12.17 -4.09
CA CYS A 267 -3.77 -11.96 -5.34
C CYS A 267 -4.14 -10.63 -6.01
N HIS A 268 -5.38 -10.17 -5.87
CA HIS A 268 -5.91 -9.00 -6.57
C HIS A 268 -5.96 -7.73 -5.71
N SER A 269 -5.09 -7.63 -4.68
CA SER A 269 -4.94 -6.41 -3.85
C SER A 269 -3.48 -6.07 -3.54
N ARG A 270 -3.20 -4.79 -3.29
CA ARG A 270 -1.96 -4.36 -2.60
C ARG A 270 -2.09 -4.72 -1.13
N ARG A 271 -1.23 -5.61 -0.65
CA ARG A 271 -1.35 -6.14 0.71
C ARG A 271 -0.01 -6.65 1.25
N THR A 272 0.06 -6.83 2.55
CA THR A 272 1.14 -7.56 3.23
C THR A 272 0.55 -8.82 3.86
N GLN A 273 1.19 -9.97 3.68
CA GLN A 273 0.81 -11.21 4.36
C GLN A 273 1.18 -11.11 5.84
N ILE A 274 0.25 -11.49 6.72
CA ILE A 274 0.41 -11.42 8.20
C ILE A 274 0.20 -12.77 8.89
N ALA A 275 -0.16 -13.82 8.16
CA ALA A 275 -0.26 -15.18 8.67
C ALA A 275 0.64 -16.12 7.87
N THR A 276 1.28 -17.07 8.53
CA THR A 276 2.22 -18.02 7.93
C THR A 276 1.55 -18.88 6.85
N ALA A 277 0.34 -19.36 7.13
CA ALA A 277 -0.46 -20.15 6.20
C ALA A 277 -1.90 -19.60 6.20
N PRO A 278 -2.18 -18.57 5.36
CA PRO A 278 -3.53 -18.05 5.26
C PRO A 278 -4.50 -19.14 4.79
N VAL A 279 -5.65 -19.23 5.47
CA VAL A 279 -6.69 -20.21 5.12
C VAL A 279 -7.48 -19.67 3.94
N ILE A 280 -7.58 -20.44 2.88
CA ILE A 280 -8.34 -20.08 1.67
C ILE A 280 -9.82 -19.94 2.02
N GLY A 281 -10.43 -18.83 1.64
CA GLY A 281 -11.81 -18.50 1.95
C GLY A 281 -12.09 -18.04 3.37
N ALA A 282 -11.07 -17.95 4.25
CA ALA A 282 -11.20 -17.20 5.49
C ALA A 282 -11.31 -15.69 5.21
N PRO A 283 -11.83 -14.90 6.14
CA PRO A 283 -11.86 -13.46 5.96
C PRO A 283 -10.48 -12.88 5.66
N PHE A 284 -10.40 -12.01 4.66
CA PHE A 284 -9.15 -11.50 4.11
C PHE A 284 -8.20 -10.90 5.17
N LEU A 285 -8.76 -10.17 6.16
CA LEU A 285 -7.98 -9.55 7.24
C LEU A 285 -7.45 -10.53 8.29
N ASP A 286 -7.71 -11.83 8.16
CA ASP A 286 -7.10 -12.87 9.01
C ASP A 286 -5.77 -13.38 8.43
N GLY A 287 -5.55 -13.21 7.14
CA GLY A 287 -4.31 -13.57 6.45
C GLY A 287 -3.46 -12.41 5.99
N TYR A 288 -4.08 -11.25 5.77
CA TYR A 288 -3.46 -10.13 5.09
C TYR A 288 -3.87 -8.78 5.67
N ARG A 289 -2.96 -7.80 5.57
CA ARG A 289 -3.23 -6.38 5.80
C ARG A 289 -3.21 -5.65 4.46
N PRO A 290 -4.37 -5.16 3.96
CA PRO A 290 -4.41 -4.39 2.73
C PRO A 290 -3.85 -2.98 2.90
N ARG A 291 -3.35 -2.41 1.78
CA ARG A 291 -3.21 -0.97 1.63
C ARG A 291 -4.59 -0.38 1.33
N LEU A 292 -4.88 0.79 1.90
CA LEU A 292 -6.09 1.55 1.61
C LEU A 292 -5.90 2.41 0.35
N LEU A 293 -6.65 3.51 0.24
CA LEU A 293 -6.53 4.43 -0.90
C LEU A 293 -5.38 5.43 -0.67
N ASP A 294 -4.19 4.92 -0.52
CA ASP A 294 -3.00 5.70 -0.22
C ASP A 294 -2.63 6.64 -1.38
N PRO A 295 -2.15 7.88 -1.11
CA PRO A 295 -1.83 8.87 -2.14
C PRO A 295 -0.75 8.47 -3.13
N GLU A 296 0.13 7.53 -2.74
CA GLU A 296 1.13 6.94 -3.64
C GLU A 296 0.49 6.02 -4.68
N LEU A 297 -0.60 5.36 -4.30
CA LEU A 297 -1.28 4.33 -5.09
C LEU A 297 -2.51 4.84 -5.82
N TYR A 298 -3.18 5.86 -5.27
CA TYR A 298 -4.43 6.41 -5.80
C TYR A 298 -4.37 7.93 -5.90
N PHE A 299 -5.09 8.48 -6.86
CA PHE A 299 -5.38 9.89 -6.89
C PHE A 299 -6.34 10.28 -5.75
N PRO A 300 -6.41 11.56 -5.37
CA PRO A 300 -7.27 12.00 -4.26
C PRO A 300 -8.76 11.66 -4.42
N ASP A 301 -9.22 11.43 -5.66
CA ASP A 301 -10.61 11.03 -5.94
C ASP A 301 -10.81 9.50 -6.01
N GLY A 302 -9.78 8.72 -5.70
CA GLY A 302 -9.82 7.27 -5.67
C GLY A 302 -9.55 6.57 -7.00
N GLN A 303 -9.28 7.32 -8.09
CA GLN A 303 -8.82 6.71 -9.34
C GLN A 303 -7.42 6.10 -9.16
N ILE A 304 -7.13 5.03 -9.90
CA ILE A 304 -5.83 4.35 -9.85
C ILE A 304 -4.70 5.30 -10.30
N ARG A 305 -3.61 5.32 -9.54
CA ARG A 305 -2.40 6.10 -9.83
C ARG A 305 -1.20 5.20 -10.13
N ASP A 306 -1.02 4.17 -9.32
CA ASP A 306 0.03 3.18 -9.44
C ASP A 306 -0.57 1.78 -9.56
N GLU A 307 0.25 0.74 -9.62
CA GLU A 307 -0.18 -0.64 -9.73
C GLU A 307 -0.86 -1.11 -8.44
N VAL A 308 -2.20 -1.07 -8.43
CA VAL A 308 -3.02 -1.36 -7.24
C VAL A 308 -3.82 -2.65 -7.35
N TYR A 309 -3.74 -3.32 -8.50
CA TYR A 309 -4.64 -4.40 -8.86
C TYR A 309 -6.09 -3.91 -8.89
N VAL A 310 -7.10 -4.70 -8.52
CA VAL A 310 -8.49 -4.30 -8.72
C VAL A 310 -9.33 -4.22 -7.44
N TRP A 311 -8.92 -4.90 -6.36
CA TRP A 311 -9.73 -5.04 -5.15
C TRP A 311 -10.07 -3.69 -4.50
N GLY A 312 -9.07 -2.85 -4.23
CA GLY A 312 -9.29 -1.55 -3.59
C GLY A 312 -10.11 -0.58 -4.44
N SER A 313 -9.93 -0.61 -5.78
CA SER A 313 -10.77 0.13 -6.71
C SER A 313 -12.21 -0.36 -6.69
N PHE A 314 -12.43 -1.69 -6.79
CA PHE A 314 -13.76 -2.28 -6.82
C PHE A 314 -14.58 -1.98 -5.56
N LEU A 315 -13.97 -2.04 -4.38
CA LEU A 315 -14.63 -1.73 -3.10
C LEU A 315 -15.15 -0.29 -2.99
N GLN A 316 -14.63 0.63 -3.80
CA GLN A 316 -15.13 2.01 -3.87
C GLN A 316 -16.43 2.11 -4.67
N SER A 317 -16.71 1.13 -5.53
CA SER A 317 -17.80 1.21 -6.50
C SER A 317 -19.19 1.07 -5.86
N ARG A 318 -20.15 1.77 -6.42
CA ARG A 318 -21.57 1.58 -6.08
C ARG A 318 -22.07 0.18 -6.46
N MET A 319 -21.45 -0.44 -7.47
CA MET A 319 -21.79 -1.81 -7.87
C MET A 319 -21.41 -2.80 -6.78
N TYR A 320 -20.24 -2.67 -6.16
CA TYR A 320 -19.89 -3.44 -4.98
C TYR A 320 -20.90 -3.25 -3.84
N ALA A 321 -21.26 -2.00 -3.53
CA ALA A 321 -22.23 -1.68 -2.50
C ALA A 321 -23.64 -2.27 -2.81
N ALA A 322 -24.00 -2.37 -4.08
CA ALA A 322 -25.24 -3.01 -4.54
C ALA A 322 -25.17 -4.56 -4.56
N GLY A 323 -24.02 -5.16 -4.20
CA GLY A 323 -23.86 -6.60 -4.10
C GLY A 323 -23.28 -7.28 -5.32
N VAL A 324 -22.76 -6.55 -6.31
CA VAL A 324 -22.04 -7.11 -7.47
C VAL A 324 -20.77 -7.82 -7.00
N ARG A 325 -20.45 -8.94 -7.67
CA ARG A 325 -19.25 -9.75 -7.45
C ARG A 325 -18.40 -9.78 -8.72
N CYS A 326 -17.15 -10.20 -8.61
CA CYS A 326 -16.26 -10.41 -9.75
C CYS A 326 -16.88 -11.37 -10.78
N SER A 327 -17.53 -12.45 -10.31
CA SER A 327 -18.18 -13.45 -11.15
C SER A 327 -19.45 -12.98 -11.85
N ASP A 328 -19.99 -11.81 -11.53
CA ASP A 328 -21.12 -11.25 -12.30
C ASP A 328 -20.66 -10.71 -13.66
N CYS A 329 -19.37 -10.35 -13.78
CA CYS A 329 -18.77 -9.87 -15.03
C CYS A 329 -17.81 -10.89 -15.66
N HIS A 330 -17.03 -11.62 -14.84
CA HIS A 330 -16.03 -12.59 -15.29
C HIS A 330 -16.46 -14.04 -15.04
N ASP A 331 -16.13 -14.95 -15.94
CA ASP A 331 -16.13 -16.38 -15.63
C ASP A 331 -14.84 -16.71 -14.89
N SER A 332 -14.95 -17.20 -13.65
CA SER A 332 -13.79 -17.38 -12.76
C SER A 332 -12.81 -18.47 -13.21
N HIS A 333 -13.22 -19.39 -14.09
CA HIS A 333 -12.37 -20.45 -14.62
C HIS A 333 -11.65 -20.01 -15.90
N SER A 334 -12.37 -19.46 -16.88
CA SER A 334 -11.77 -19.02 -18.15
C SER A 334 -11.22 -17.60 -18.11
N LEU A 335 -11.55 -16.82 -17.08
CA LEU A 335 -11.26 -15.37 -16.91
C LEU A 335 -11.91 -14.47 -17.97
N SER A 336 -12.60 -15.07 -18.95
CA SER A 336 -13.30 -14.33 -19.99
C SER A 336 -14.47 -13.52 -19.42
N LEU A 337 -14.82 -12.44 -20.10
CA LEU A 337 -16.05 -11.71 -19.79
C LEU A 337 -17.29 -12.56 -20.16
N ARG A 338 -18.29 -12.60 -19.27
CA ARG A 338 -19.52 -13.35 -19.50
C ARG A 338 -20.32 -12.87 -20.69
N ARG A 339 -20.19 -11.60 -21.05
CA ARG A 339 -20.78 -10.99 -22.23
C ARG A 339 -19.78 -10.02 -22.86
N SER A 340 -19.82 -9.87 -24.17
CA SER A 340 -18.90 -9.00 -24.90
C SER A 340 -19.43 -7.57 -25.03
N GLY A 341 -18.51 -6.62 -25.03
CA GLY A 341 -18.78 -5.22 -25.33
C GLY A 341 -19.81 -4.56 -24.40
N VAL A 342 -20.71 -3.78 -24.95
CA VAL A 342 -21.76 -3.06 -24.23
C VAL A 342 -22.74 -4.00 -23.52
N ASN A 343 -22.92 -5.21 -24.04
CA ASN A 343 -23.86 -6.21 -23.48
C ASN A 343 -23.48 -6.65 -22.06
N LEU A 344 -22.22 -6.52 -21.68
CA LEU A 344 -21.79 -6.79 -20.29
C LEU A 344 -22.49 -5.84 -19.32
N CYS A 345 -22.54 -4.56 -19.66
CA CYS A 345 -23.13 -3.53 -18.81
C CYS A 345 -24.66 -3.50 -18.93
N THR A 346 -25.19 -3.61 -20.15
CA THR A 346 -26.64 -3.51 -20.40
C THR A 346 -27.42 -4.76 -19.93
N GLY A 347 -26.72 -5.81 -19.50
CA GLY A 347 -27.33 -6.90 -18.75
C GLY A 347 -28.00 -6.44 -17.44
N CYS A 348 -27.48 -5.38 -16.83
CA CYS A 348 -27.98 -4.79 -15.59
C CYS A 348 -28.47 -3.35 -15.76
N HIS A 349 -27.82 -2.56 -16.63
CA HIS A 349 -28.18 -1.17 -16.92
C HIS A 349 -29.11 -1.10 -18.14
N ASP A 350 -30.13 -0.25 -18.08
CA ASP A 350 -31.08 -0.12 -19.17
C ASP A 350 -30.40 0.35 -20.46
N GLN A 351 -30.59 -0.44 -21.54
CA GLN A 351 -29.89 -0.19 -22.81
C GLN A 351 -30.32 1.12 -23.45
N ASP A 352 -31.63 1.42 -23.46
CA ASP A 352 -32.16 2.61 -24.11
C ASP A 352 -31.71 3.88 -23.40
N THR A 353 -31.55 3.82 -22.10
CA THR A 353 -31.03 4.94 -21.29
C THR A 353 -29.52 5.08 -21.40
N TYR A 354 -28.74 4.01 -21.15
CA TYR A 354 -27.31 4.12 -20.92
C TYR A 354 -26.44 3.84 -22.16
N ALA A 355 -26.93 3.11 -23.16
CA ALA A 355 -26.20 2.88 -24.41
C ALA A 355 -26.66 3.84 -25.54
N SER A 356 -27.11 5.02 -25.18
CA SER A 356 -27.63 6.03 -26.10
C SER A 356 -26.65 7.21 -26.27
N SER A 357 -26.71 7.86 -27.42
CA SER A 357 -25.96 9.09 -27.67
C SER A 357 -26.34 10.24 -26.73
N GLU A 358 -27.51 10.20 -26.15
CA GLU A 358 -27.95 11.16 -25.13
C GLU A 358 -27.18 11.00 -23.82
N HIS A 359 -26.79 9.75 -23.47
CA HIS A 359 -26.01 9.49 -22.28
C HIS A 359 -24.51 9.81 -22.47
N HIS A 360 -23.89 9.35 -23.56
CA HIS A 360 -22.44 9.43 -23.72
C HIS A 360 -21.95 10.48 -24.72
N GLY A 361 -22.85 11.18 -25.43
CA GLY A 361 -22.52 12.28 -26.33
C GLY A 361 -21.77 11.90 -27.62
N HIS A 362 -21.66 10.60 -27.93
CA HIS A 362 -20.95 10.07 -29.10
C HIS A 362 -21.91 9.28 -30.00
N VAL A 363 -21.49 9.06 -31.23
CA VAL A 363 -22.25 8.19 -32.16
C VAL A 363 -22.06 6.73 -31.72
N ASN A 364 -23.14 5.97 -31.64
CA ASN A 364 -23.09 4.57 -31.26
C ASN A 364 -22.16 3.77 -32.17
N GLY A 365 -21.32 2.92 -31.57
CA GLY A 365 -20.33 2.09 -32.25
C GLY A 365 -19.01 2.80 -32.58
N THR A 366 -18.85 4.05 -32.21
CA THR A 366 -17.59 4.79 -32.34
C THR A 366 -16.80 4.78 -31.02
N PRO A 367 -15.47 5.09 -31.03
CA PRO A 367 -14.72 5.36 -29.80
C PRO A 367 -15.42 6.41 -28.93
N GLY A 368 -15.46 6.19 -27.61
CA GLY A 368 -16.17 7.05 -26.65
C GLY A 368 -17.64 6.64 -26.43
N SER A 369 -18.24 5.78 -27.27
CA SER A 369 -19.55 5.20 -27.00
C SER A 369 -19.48 3.93 -26.14
N ARG A 370 -18.29 3.40 -25.89
CA ARG A 370 -18.11 2.23 -25.01
C ARG A 370 -18.15 2.66 -23.53
N CYS A 371 -18.96 2.01 -22.74
CA CYS A 371 -19.12 2.30 -21.31
C CYS A 371 -17.75 2.38 -20.57
N VAL A 372 -16.86 1.45 -20.91
CA VAL A 372 -15.53 1.32 -20.27
C VAL A 372 -14.61 2.51 -20.52
N ASP A 373 -14.75 3.24 -21.64
CA ASP A 373 -13.86 4.36 -21.95
C ASP A 373 -14.05 5.53 -20.98
N CYS A 374 -15.25 5.65 -20.38
CA CYS A 374 -15.58 6.68 -19.41
C CYS A 374 -15.61 6.17 -17.98
N HIS A 375 -16.17 4.94 -17.75
CA HIS A 375 -16.42 4.39 -16.43
C HIS A 375 -15.37 3.37 -15.96
N MET A 376 -14.43 2.99 -16.82
CA MET A 376 -13.28 2.16 -16.49
C MET A 376 -12.06 2.67 -17.28
N PRO A 377 -11.62 3.92 -17.03
CA PRO A 377 -10.49 4.48 -17.77
C PRO A 377 -9.27 3.58 -17.61
N GLU A 378 -8.57 3.40 -18.73
CA GLU A 378 -7.39 2.55 -18.79
C GLU A 378 -6.14 3.32 -18.43
N ARG A 379 -5.23 2.67 -17.68
CA ARG A 379 -3.89 3.15 -17.39
C ARG A 379 -2.88 2.07 -17.76
N VAL A 380 -1.82 2.47 -18.46
CA VAL A 380 -0.78 1.53 -18.90
C VAL A 380 0.26 1.38 -17.80
N TYR A 381 0.55 0.13 -17.44
CA TYR A 381 1.62 -0.30 -16.55
C TYR A 381 2.65 -1.12 -17.35
N MET A 382 3.85 -1.27 -16.81
CA MET A 382 4.91 -2.09 -17.42
C MET A 382 5.04 -1.82 -18.94
N LYS A 383 4.87 -0.56 -19.36
CA LYS A 383 4.94 -0.03 -20.74
C LYS A 383 3.87 -0.54 -21.71
N VAL A 384 3.25 -1.70 -21.48
CA VAL A 384 2.36 -2.35 -22.47
C VAL A 384 1.06 -2.87 -21.86
N ASP A 385 0.97 -3.00 -20.54
CA ASP A 385 -0.18 -3.60 -19.85
C ASP A 385 -1.23 -2.54 -19.49
N GLY A 386 -2.27 -2.46 -20.31
CA GLY A 386 -3.39 -1.56 -20.12
C GLY A 386 -4.41 -2.10 -19.11
N ARG A 387 -4.43 -1.56 -17.91
CA ARG A 387 -5.35 -1.97 -16.84
C ARG A 387 -6.47 -0.98 -16.65
N ARG A 388 -7.71 -1.48 -16.54
CA ARG A 388 -8.90 -0.67 -16.36
C ARG A 388 -9.21 -0.44 -14.88
N ASP A 389 -9.61 0.78 -14.56
CA ASP A 389 -10.05 1.13 -13.20
C ASP A 389 -11.39 0.47 -12.87
N HIS A 390 -11.44 -0.31 -11.80
CA HIS A 390 -12.63 -1.00 -11.31
C HIS A 390 -13.41 -0.21 -10.25
N SER A 391 -13.07 1.06 -10.02
CA SER A 391 -13.87 1.94 -9.16
C SER A 391 -15.16 2.40 -9.85
N PHE A 392 -15.27 2.21 -11.16
CA PHE A 392 -16.38 2.63 -12.01
C PHE A 392 -16.76 4.09 -11.79
N PRO A 393 -15.80 5.03 -11.94
CA PRO A 393 -16.02 6.42 -11.65
C PRO A 393 -17.06 7.02 -12.59
N ILE A 394 -17.86 7.93 -12.06
CA ILE A 394 -18.63 8.86 -12.90
C ILE A 394 -17.67 9.99 -13.28
N PRO A 395 -17.40 10.26 -14.58
CA PRO A 395 -16.46 11.29 -15.00
C PRO A 395 -16.81 12.67 -14.41
N ARG A 396 -15.84 13.30 -13.77
CA ARG A 396 -15.96 14.61 -13.11
C ARG A 396 -14.76 15.51 -13.46
N PRO A 397 -14.71 16.00 -14.69
CA PRO A 397 -13.57 16.77 -15.19
C PRO A 397 -13.34 18.07 -14.41
N GLU A 398 -14.37 18.64 -13.81
CA GLU A 398 -14.29 19.83 -12.95
C GLU A 398 -13.36 19.66 -11.75
N ARG A 399 -13.12 18.43 -11.30
CA ARG A 399 -12.25 18.13 -10.15
C ARG A 399 -10.76 18.12 -10.50
N LYS A 400 -10.41 18.06 -11.78
CA LYS A 400 -9.02 17.99 -12.23
C LYS A 400 -8.19 19.15 -11.68
N GLN A 401 -8.72 20.36 -11.63
CA GLN A 401 -7.99 21.53 -11.13
C GLN A 401 -7.73 21.45 -9.62
N THR A 402 -8.71 20.98 -8.84
CA THR A 402 -8.63 20.93 -7.37
C THR A 402 -7.88 19.68 -6.89
N LEU A 403 -8.22 18.49 -7.42
CA LEU A 403 -7.70 17.22 -6.95
C LEU A 403 -6.54 16.69 -7.80
N ARG A 404 -6.22 17.33 -8.94
CA ARG A 404 -5.21 16.89 -9.91
C ARG A 404 -5.42 15.45 -10.41
N SER A 405 -6.67 14.96 -10.35
CA SER A 405 -7.05 13.62 -10.80
C SER A 405 -7.17 13.55 -12.33
N PRO A 406 -6.96 12.38 -12.96
CA PRO A 406 -7.13 12.19 -14.39
C PRO A 406 -8.57 12.48 -14.84
N ASN A 407 -8.72 12.85 -16.12
CA ASN A 407 -10.01 13.07 -16.75
C ASN A 407 -10.13 12.14 -17.96
N ALA A 408 -11.09 11.22 -17.93
CA ALA A 408 -11.31 10.23 -18.98
C ALA A 408 -11.48 10.83 -20.38
N CYS A 409 -12.09 12.04 -20.51
CA CYS A 409 -12.25 12.70 -21.80
C CYS A 409 -10.90 12.99 -22.49
N GLN A 410 -9.86 13.31 -21.71
CA GLN A 410 -8.55 13.67 -22.23
C GLN A 410 -7.73 12.48 -22.74
N ASN A 411 -8.16 11.25 -22.49
CA ASN A 411 -7.54 10.07 -23.10
C ASN A 411 -7.71 10.04 -24.63
N CYS A 412 -8.72 10.76 -25.17
CA CYS A 412 -8.99 10.86 -26.60
C CYS A 412 -8.99 12.32 -27.09
N HIS A 413 -9.39 13.27 -26.24
CA HIS A 413 -9.46 14.70 -26.56
C HIS A 413 -8.28 15.44 -25.92
N GLU A 414 -7.06 15.09 -26.33
CA GLU A 414 -5.81 15.63 -25.76
C GLU A 414 -5.66 17.15 -25.97
N ASP A 415 -6.26 17.68 -27.04
CA ASP A 415 -6.28 19.12 -27.41
C ASP A 415 -7.29 19.93 -26.58
N ARG A 416 -8.08 19.32 -25.71
CA ARG A 416 -9.14 19.96 -24.94
C ARG A 416 -8.81 20.02 -23.45
N ASP A 417 -9.28 21.08 -22.80
CA ASP A 417 -9.12 21.28 -21.36
C ASP A 417 -10.26 20.64 -20.53
N ALA A 418 -10.09 20.65 -19.21
CA ALA A 418 -11.09 20.14 -18.28
C ALA A 418 -12.39 20.96 -18.31
N ASP A 419 -12.32 22.26 -18.58
CA ASP A 419 -13.50 23.13 -18.65
C ASP A 419 -14.36 22.81 -19.87
N TRP A 420 -13.73 22.48 -21.00
CA TRP A 420 -14.45 21.98 -22.18
C TRP A 420 -15.19 20.68 -21.84
N ALA A 421 -14.51 19.71 -21.20
CA ALA A 421 -15.11 18.44 -20.80
C ALA A 421 -16.28 18.64 -19.83
N THR A 422 -16.11 19.54 -18.86
CA THR A 422 -17.18 19.91 -17.88
C THR A 422 -18.41 20.46 -18.60
N ARG A 423 -18.23 21.41 -19.52
CA ARG A 423 -19.35 21.97 -20.30
C ARG A 423 -20.02 20.90 -21.16
N LYS A 424 -19.25 19.98 -21.76
CA LYS A 424 -19.82 18.90 -22.58
C LYS A 424 -20.65 17.93 -21.73
N ILE A 425 -20.15 17.47 -20.61
CA ILE A 425 -20.89 16.59 -19.69
C ILE A 425 -22.17 17.28 -19.20
N ALA A 426 -22.09 18.55 -18.84
CA ALA A 426 -23.26 19.33 -18.41
C ALA A 426 -24.33 19.43 -19.51
N SER A 427 -23.92 19.43 -20.79
CA SER A 427 -24.87 19.50 -21.92
C SER A 427 -25.60 18.18 -22.22
N TRP A 428 -25.11 17.04 -21.70
CA TRP A 428 -25.69 15.72 -21.94
C TRP A 428 -26.56 15.23 -20.79
N ARG A 429 -26.29 15.73 -19.56
CA ARG A 429 -26.95 15.26 -18.34
C ARG A 429 -28.14 16.11 -17.97
N ALA A 430 -29.13 15.46 -17.36
CA ALA A 430 -30.16 16.18 -16.61
C ALA A 430 -29.51 16.88 -15.41
N GLU A 431 -30.06 18.03 -14.98
CA GLU A 431 -29.53 18.83 -13.86
C GLU A 431 -29.32 18.01 -12.58
N ASP A 432 -30.20 17.03 -12.32
CA ASP A 432 -30.14 16.17 -11.13
C ASP A 432 -28.94 15.18 -11.13
N ASP A 433 -28.44 14.79 -12.31
CA ASP A 433 -27.32 13.88 -12.44
C ASP A 433 -25.95 14.53 -12.18
N VAL A 434 -25.86 15.83 -12.37
CA VAL A 434 -24.61 16.62 -12.15
C VAL A 434 -24.31 16.75 -10.65
N GLN A 435 -25.31 16.63 -9.81
CA GLN A 435 -25.21 16.89 -8.37
C GLN A 435 -25.12 15.62 -7.49
N ARG A 436 -24.96 14.43 -8.07
CA ARG A 436 -24.80 13.21 -7.25
C ARG A 436 -23.59 13.33 -6.32
N PRO A 437 -23.77 13.19 -4.99
CA PRO A 437 -22.67 13.31 -4.05
C PRO A 437 -21.55 12.30 -4.34
N HIS A 438 -20.34 12.74 -4.13
CA HIS A 438 -19.15 11.90 -4.18
C HIS A 438 -18.38 12.05 -2.87
N TRP A 439 -17.71 11.01 -2.41
CA TRP A 439 -17.02 11.03 -1.13
C TRP A 439 -15.92 12.11 -1.03
N THR A 440 -15.43 12.62 -2.17
CA THR A 440 -14.43 13.70 -2.20
C THR A 440 -15.06 15.11 -2.21
N ASP A 441 -16.37 15.26 -2.20
CA ASP A 441 -17.00 16.59 -2.24
C ASP A 441 -16.57 17.50 -1.08
N PRO A 442 -16.43 17.00 0.17
CA PRO A 442 -15.89 17.80 1.26
C PRO A 442 -14.45 18.29 0.99
N LEU A 443 -13.62 17.48 0.31
CA LEU A 443 -12.23 17.83 -0.02
C LEU A 443 -12.16 18.95 -1.05
N VAL A 444 -13.11 18.99 -1.99
CA VAL A 444 -13.22 20.04 -3.02
C VAL A 444 -13.74 21.33 -2.43
N ALA A 445 -14.68 21.26 -1.48
CA ALA A 445 -15.28 22.40 -0.80
C ALA A 445 -14.33 23.12 0.16
N GLY A 446 -13.31 22.43 0.68
CA GLY A 446 -12.30 23.02 1.56
C GLY A 446 -11.52 24.15 0.88
N THR A 447 -11.56 25.34 1.46
CA THR A 447 -11.05 26.59 0.87
C THR A 447 -9.54 26.67 0.70
N SER A 448 -8.76 25.69 1.21
CA SER A 448 -7.28 25.72 1.22
C SER A 448 -6.62 24.70 0.29
N GLY A 449 -7.38 23.89 -0.45
CA GLY A 449 -6.84 22.79 -1.27
C GLY A 449 -6.18 21.65 -0.45
N ARG A 450 -6.25 21.74 0.90
CA ARG A 450 -5.90 20.68 1.86
C ARG A 450 -7.10 20.44 2.74
N ALA A 451 -7.64 19.23 2.72
CA ALA A 451 -8.71 18.84 3.62
C ALA A 451 -8.24 18.95 5.07
N GLY A 452 -8.96 19.67 5.89
CA GLY A 452 -8.77 19.72 7.33
C GLY A 452 -9.38 18.51 8.03
N GLY A 453 -9.22 18.42 9.34
CA GLY A 453 -9.78 17.32 10.14
C GLY A 453 -11.31 17.19 10.04
N ALA A 454 -12.03 18.29 9.84
CA ALA A 454 -13.50 18.30 9.77
C ALA A 454 -14.02 17.59 8.50
N GLU A 455 -13.41 17.82 7.35
CA GLU A 455 -13.79 17.22 6.08
C GLU A 455 -13.56 15.71 6.10
N TRP A 456 -12.44 15.26 6.67
CA TRP A 456 -12.18 13.85 6.84
C TRP A 456 -13.12 13.17 7.83
N ILE A 457 -13.53 13.85 8.92
CA ILE A 457 -14.55 13.35 9.85
C ILE A 457 -15.90 13.22 9.15
N GLU A 458 -16.29 14.20 8.33
CA GLU A 458 -17.53 14.16 7.55
C GLU A 458 -17.55 12.91 6.65
N ILE A 459 -16.49 12.67 5.87
CA ILE A 459 -16.37 11.49 5.01
C ILE A 459 -16.38 10.20 5.84
N ALA A 460 -15.61 10.15 6.92
CA ALA A 460 -15.46 8.95 7.75
C ALA A 460 -16.77 8.55 8.46
N THR A 461 -17.70 9.51 8.63
CA THR A 461 -18.98 9.29 9.34
C THR A 461 -20.18 9.17 8.43
N ASP A 462 -20.04 9.40 7.13
CA ASP A 462 -21.13 9.28 6.16
C ASP A 462 -21.46 7.80 5.87
N ALA A 463 -22.57 7.32 6.41
CA ALA A 463 -23.03 5.95 6.24
C ALA A 463 -23.46 5.60 4.79
N SER A 464 -23.65 6.57 3.92
CA SER A 464 -23.97 6.36 2.50
C SER A 464 -22.77 5.95 1.67
N LEU A 465 -21.54 6.15 2.18
CA LEU A 465 -20.30 5.81 1.52
C LEU A 465 -19.88 4.35 1.76
N THR A 466 -19.05 3.85 0.87
CA THR A 466 -18.52 2.48 1.01
C THR A 466 -17.56 2.36 2.20
N PRO A 467 -17.45 1.17 2.82
CA PRO A 467 -16.55 0.96 3.96
C PRO A 467 -15.09 1.35 3.70
N ILE A 468 -14.58 1.12 2.48
CA ILE A 468 -13.20 1.48 2.15
C ILE A 468 -12.99 3.00 2.07
N ALA A 469 -13.97 3.76 1.59
CA ALA A 469 -13.90 5.22 1.56
C ALA A 469 -13.88 5.79 2.98
N ARG A 470 -14.73 5.28 3.89
CA ARG A 470 -14.74 5.66 5.30
C ARG A 470 -13.46 5.24 6.03
N ALA A 471 -12.96 4.03 5.78
CA ALA A 471 -11.69 3.55 6.33
C ALA A 471 -10.52 4.44 5.88
N ASN A 472 -10.47 4.79 4.58
CA ASN A 472 -9.48 5.73 4.07
C ASN A 472 -9.57 7.10 4.75
N ALA A 473 -10.77 7.62 4.97
CA ALA A 473 -10.95 8.89 5.64
C ALA A 473 -10.42 8.87 7.09
N TRP A 474 -10.63 7.78 7.83
CA TRP A 474 -10.00 7.60 9.15
C TRP A 474 -8.48 7.59 9.07
N ALA A 475 -7.89 6.86 8.13
CA ALA A 475 -6.44 6.82 7.95
C ALA A 475 -5.87 8.20 7.57
N ARG A 476 -6.53 8.94 6.66
CA ARG A 476 -6.11 10.32 6.29
C ARG A 476 -6.22 11.30 7.44
N LEU A 477 -7.26 11.18 8.26
CA LEU A 477 -7.43 12.02 9.45
C LEU A 477 -6.29 11.87 10.45
N ALA A 478 -5.73 10.67 10.56
CA ALA A 478 -4.58 10.40 11.44
C ALA A 478 -3.32 11.20 11.04
N GLU A 479 -3.21 11.61 9.78
CA GLU A 479 -2.07 12.36 9.23
C GLU A 479 -2.26 13.89 9.30
N VAL A 480 -3.47 14.35 9.65
CA VAL A 480 -3.76 15.78 9.72
C VAL A 480 -3.18 16.37 11.00
N GLU A 481 -2.21 17.25 10.84
CA GLU A 481 -1.57 17.92 11.98
C GLU A 481 -2.58 18.75 12.77
N GLY A 482 -2.58 18.58 14.10
CA GLY A 482 -3.50 19.28 15.00
C GLY A 482 -4.95 18.81 14.92
N ALA A 483 -5.26 17.74 14.19
CA ALA A 483 -6.60 17.18 14.16
C ALA A 483 -7.05 16.75 15.57
N GLN A 484 -8.34 16.91 15.81
CA GLN A 484 -8.97 16.51 17.07
C GLN A 484 -10.19 15.65 16.76
N VAL A 485 -10.29 14.52 17.45
CA VAL A 485 -11.43 13.60 17.33
C VAL A 485 -12.03 13.36 18.70
N PRO A 486 -13.33 13.60 18.91
CA PRO A 486 -13.97 13.24 20.16
C PRO A 486 -13.92 11.73 20.42
N ALA A 487 -13.41 11.29 21.57
CA ALA A 487 -13.41 9.87 21.95
C ALA A 487 -14.82 9.23 21.96
N ALA A 488 -15.85 10.04 22.21
CA ALA A 488 -17.25 9.62 22.16
C ALA A 488 -17.66 9.22 20.73
N LEU A 489 -17.23 10.00 19.72
CA LEU A 489 -17.48 9.69 18.30
C LEU A 489 -16.81 8.39 17.89
N LEU A 490 -15.53 8.19 18.25
CA LEU A 490 -14.83 6.93 17.96
C LEU A 490 -15.54 5.73 18.60
N ARG A 491 -15.97 5.87 19.86
CA ARG A 491 -16.70 4.80 20.57
C ARG A 491 -18.04 4.47 19.91
N GLU A 492 -18.76 5.47 19.43
CA GLU A 492 -20.00 5.29 18.70
C GLU A 492 -19.75 4.55 17.38
N ARG A 493 -18.82 5.04 16.59
CA ARG A 493 -18.53 4.48 15.26
C ARG A 493 -17.97 3.06 15.29
N LEU A 494 -17.15 2.72 16.28
CA LEU A 494 -16.61 1.36 16.44
C LEU A 494 -17.70 0.28 16.61
N ARG A 495 -18.93 0.63 16.99
CA ARG A 495 -20.01 -0.35 17.17
C ARG A 495 -20.47 -0.96 15.86
N ASP A 496 -20.55 -0.13 14.81
CA ASP A 496 -21.12 -0.50 13.51
C ASP A 496 -20.04 -0.50 12.40
N ALA A 497 -18.76 -0.33 12.77
CA ALA A 497 -17.66 -0.25 11.83
C ALA A 497 -17.41 -1.62 11.16
N SER A 498 -17.16 -1.60 9.86
CA SER A 498 -16.65 -2.77 9.14
C SER A 498 -15.23 -3.14 9.61
N ASP A 499 -14.77 -4.33 9.25
CA ASP A 499 -13.42 -4.82 9.57
C ASP A 499 -12.33 -3.83 9.11
N LEU A 500 -12.46 -3.28 7.89
CA LEU A 500 -11.55 -2.27 7.33
C LEU A 500 -11.58 -0.96 8.13
N GLU A 501 -12.78 -0.52 8.50
CA GLU A 501 -12.92 0.71 9.29
C GLU A 501 -12.32 0.53 10.68
N ARG A 502 -12.55 -0.61 11.36
CA ARG A 502 -11.97 -0.86 12.68
C ARG A 502 -10.44 -0.85 12.63
N MET A 503 -9.86 -1.45 11.57
CA MET A 503 -8.41 -1.43 11.36
C MET A 503 -7.89 0.00 11.19
N ALA A 504 -8.52 0.81 10.34
CA ALA A 504 -8.11 2.20 10.08
C ALA A 504 -8.37 3.14 11.26
N MET A 505 -9.46 2.93 12.02
CA MET A 505 -9.78 3.73 13.21
C MET A 505 -8.73 3.62 14.31
N VAL A 506 -7.95 2.54 14.34
CA VAL A 506 -6.83 2.44 15.28
C VAL A 506 -5.80 3.55 15.03
N GLU A 507 -5.60 3.95 13.79
CA GLU A 507 -4.60 4.95 13.41
C GLU A 507 -4.91 6.35 13.98
N VAL A 508 -6.19 6.73 14.11
CA VAL A 508 -6.59 8.01 14.70
C VAL A 508 -6.60 8.02 16.25
N MET A 509 -6.40 6.88 16.90
CA MET A 509 -6.48 6.82 18.36
C MET A 509 -5.33 7.55 19.07
N HIS A 510 -4.26 7.91 18.38
CA HIS A 510 -3.23 8.78 18.93
C HIS A 510 -3.72 10.22 19.18
N LEU A 511 -4.81 10.65 18.52
CA LEU A 511 -5.42 11.97 18.67
C LEU A 511 -6.27 12.12 19.95
N VAL A 512 -6.50 11.04 20.70
CA VAL A 512 -7.24 11.08 21.98
C VAL A 512 -6.32 10.84 23.17
N SER A 513 -6.80 11.18 24.39
CA SER A 513 -5.99 11.00 25.59
C SER A 513 -5.60 9.53 25.81
N PRO A 514 -4.46 9.27 26.50
CA PRO A 514 -4.01 7.91 26.79
C PRO A 514 -5.07 7.02 27.46
N GLU A 515 -5.86 7.56 28.41
CA GLU A 515 -6.92 6.85 29.11
C GLU A 515 -8.08 6.49 28.18
N ALA A 516 -8.48 7.44 27.32
CA ALA A 516 -9.49 7.19 26.28
C ALA A 516 -9.00 6.14 25.30
N ARG A 517 -7.72 6.18 24.90
CA ARG A 517 -7.09 5.23 24.00
C ARG A 517 -7.14 3.80 24.58
N VAL A 518 -6.78 3.60 25.86
CA VAL A 518 -6.91 2.29 26.51
C VAL A 518 -8.33 1.77 26.42
N SER A 519 -9.33 2.60 26.69
CA SER A 519 -10.74 2.19 26.68
C SER A 519 -11.26 1.81 25.29
N LEU A 520 -10.75 2.45 24.23
CA LEU A 520 -11.14 2.20 22.85
C LEU A 520 -10.41 0.98 22.25
N LEU A 521 -9.11 0.83 22.55
CA LEU A 521 -8.28 -0.25 22.01
C LEU A 521 -8.56 -1.63 22.65
N ARG A 522 -8.96 -1.64 23.93
CA ARG A 522 -9.16 -2.91 24.67
C ARG A 522 -10.07 -3.90 23.94
N PRO A 523 -11.28 -3.57 23.48
CA PRO A 523 -12.12 -4.51 22.75
C PRO A 523 -11.49 -4.97 21.44
N LEU A 524 -10.67 -4.14 20.80
CA LEU A 524 -10.00 -4.46 19.53
C LEU A 524 -8.82 -5.43 19.70
N LEU A 525 -8.25 -5.58 20.89
CA LEU A 525 -7.26 -6.62 21.17
C LEU A 525 -7.85 -8.06 21.10
N GLU A 526 -9.17 -8.17 21.11
CA GLU A 526 -9.91 -9.43 21.00
C GLU A 526 -10.81 -9.45 19.75
N ASP A 527 -10.56 -8.54 18.80
CA ASP A 527 -11.29 -8.50 17.52
C ASP A 527 -11.15 -9.84 16.79
N PRO A 528 -12.20 -10.32 16.12
CA PRO A 528 -12.11 -11.55 15.33
C PRO A 528 -11.06 -11.48 14.21
N ARG A 529 -10.72 -10.29 13.71
CA ARG A 529 -9.77 -10.10 12.60
C ARG A 529 -8.34 -9.91 13.10
N LEU A 530 -7.40 -10.71 12.60
CA LEU A 530 -6.00 -10.65 12.99
C LEU A 530 -5.39 -9.26 12.69
N ALA A 531 -5.65 -8.69 11.53
CA ALA A 531 -5.13 -7.37 11.17
C ALA A 531 -5.58 -6.27 12.15
N VAL A 532 -6.84 -6.32 12.63
CA VAL A 532 -7.37 -5.38 13.62
C VAL A 532 -6.70 -5.58 14.98
N ARG A 533 -6.57 -6.83 15.44
CA ARG A 533 -5.88 -7.13 16.72
C ARG A 533 -4.44 -6.64 16.73
N ILE A 534 -3.69 -6.93 15.66
CA ILE A 534 -2.29 -6.50 15.51
C ILE A 534 -2.19 -4.98 15.53
N ALA A 535 -3.03 -4.27 14.77
CA ALA A 535 -3.04 -2.81 14.78
C ALA A 535 -3.31 -2.25 16.18
N ALA A 536 -4.33 -2.77 16.87
CA ALA A 536 -4.69 -2.37 18.23
C ALA A 536 -3.56 -2.68 19.23
N GLY A 537 -2.89 -3.82 19.09
CA GLY A 537 -1.75 -4.22 19.93
C GLY A 537 -0.58 -3.25 19.81
N LEU A 538 -0.21 -2.87 18.59
CA LEU A 538 0.86 -1.90 18.34
C LEU A 538 0.51 -0.51 18.91
N ALA A 539 -0.71 -0.04 18.72
CA ALA A 539 -1.16 1.24 19.29
C ALA A 539 -1.21 1.21 20.83
N MET A 540 -1.57 0.06 21.44
CA MET A 540 -1.57 -0.12 22.87
C MET A 540 -0.15 -0.21 23.46
N ALA A 541 0.80 -0.82 22.75
CA ALA A 541 2.20 -0.97 23.18
C ALA A 541 2.93 0.39 23.32
N GLN A 542 2.45 1.43 22.63
CA GLN A 542 2.98 2.79 22.76
C GLN A 542 2.58 3.49 24.05
N LEU A 543 1.63 2.93 24.81
CA LEU A 543 1.11 3.55 26.03
C LEU A 543 1.97 3.19 27.24
N PRO A 544 2.09 4.10 28.24
CA PRO A 544 2.80 3.77 29.46
C PRO A 544 2.23 2.51 30.14
N PRO A 545 3.05 1.50 30.48
CA PRO A 545 2.56 0.29 31.11
C PRO A 545 1.79 0.51 32.42
N ALA A 546 2.04 1.63 33.10
CA ALA A 546 1.40 1.97 34.37
C ALA A 546 -0.12 2.22 34.25
N ILE A 547 -0.61 2.64 33.07
CA ILE A 547 -2.05 2.87 32.86
C ILE A 547 -2.80 1.62 32.42
N LEU A 548 -2.07 0.53 32.10
CA LEU A 548 -2.65 -0.74 31.67
C LEU A 548 -2.92 -1.65 32.88
N ARG A 549 -4.12 -2.19 32.97
CA ARG A 549 -4.45 -3.21 33.98
C ARG A 549 -3.67 -4.51 33.73
N PRO A 550 -3.44 -5.36 34.75
CA PRO A 550 -2.76 -6.65 34.55
C PRO A 550 -3.40 -7.52 33.44
N VAL A 551 -4.74 -7.56 33.37
CA VAL A 551 -5.45 -8.30 32.32
C VAL A 551 -5.18 -7.73 30.94
N ASP A 552 -5.15 -6.40 30.79
CA ASP A 552 -4.86 -5.75 29.50
C ASP A 552 -3.44 -6.07 29.02
N ARG A 553 -2.46 -6.09 29.94
CA ARG A 553 -1.07 -6.48 29.64
C ARG A 553 -0.96 -7.94 29.20
N SER A 554 -1.72 -8.84 29.80
CA SER A 554 -1.73 -10.26 29.42
C SER A 554 -2.28 -10.49 28.02
N ILE A 555 -3.40 -9.81 27.68
CA ILE A 555 -3.98 -9.87 26.33
C ILE A 555 -3.03 -9.22 25.31
N LEU A 556 -2.47 -8.06 25.65
CA LEU A 556 -1.49 -7.37 24.80
C LEU A 556 -0.28 -8.26 24.49
N ALA A 557 0.28 -8.95 25.49
CA ALA A 557 1.41 -9.85 25.29
C ALA A 557 1.09 -10.98 24.29
N ARG A 558 -0.15 -11.49 24.27
CA ARG A 558 -0.60 -12.45 23.25
C ARG A 558 -0.62 -11.82 21.86
N VAL A 559 -1.22 -10.64 21.72
CA VAL A 559 -1.34 -9.94 20.43
C VAL A 559 0.03 -9.54 19.88
N LEU A 560 0.97 -9.15 20.76
CA LEU A 560 2.34 -8.85 20.32
C LEU A 560 3.10 -10.09 19.82
N ARG A 561 2.77 -11.29 20.30
CA ARG A 561 3.28 -12.54 19.69
C ARG A 561 2.66 -12.78 18.31
N GLU A 562 1.36 -12.53 18.13
CA GLU A 562 0.71 -12.57 16.79
C GLU A 562 1.41 -11.59 15.82
N TYR A 563 1.75 -10.40 16.30
CA TYR A 563 2.49 -9.43 15.48
C TYR A 563 3.91 -9.89 15.12
N ARG A 564 4.67 -10.45 16.08
CA ARG A 564 6.00 -11.02 15.79
C ARG A 564 5.88 -12.10 14.72
N GLY A 565 4.94 -13.04 14.85
CA GLY A 565 4.67 -14.05 13.83
C GLY A 565 4.33 -13.46 12.47
N ALA A 566 3.61 -12.33 12.42
CA ALA A 566 3.33 -11.63 11.16
C ALA A 566 4.59 -11.00 10.52
N GLN A 567 5.58 -10.58 11.34
CA GLN A 567 6.87 -10.12 10.81
C GLN A 567 7.75 -11.29 10.36
N ASP A 568 7.74 -12.42 11.09
CA ASP A 568 8.50 -13.62 10.74
C ASP A 568 8.12 -14.17 9.36
N VAL A 569 6.85 -14.04 8.97
CA VAL A 569 6.39 -14.37 7.58
C VAL A 569 7.15 -13.57 6.51
N ASN A 570 7.69 -12.42 6.86
CA ASN A 570 8.40 -11.51 5.97
C ASN A 570 9.85 -11.28 6.42
N ALA A 571 10.46 -12.26 7.09
CA ALA A 571 11.78 -12.16 7.71
C ALA A 571 12.91 -11.80 6.72
N GLU A 572 12.72 -12.12 5.43
CA GLU A 572 13.63 -11.76 4.33
C GLU A 572 13.63 -10.25 3.99
N ARG A 573 12.69 -9.49 4.56
CA ARG A 573 12.53 -8.06 4.25
C ARG A 573 13.12 -7.19 5.35
N PRO A 574 13.92 -6.18 5.00
CA PRO A 574 14.48 -5.26 5.99
C PRO A 574 13.40 -4.50 6.78
N GLU A 575 12.24 -4.23 6.16
CA GLU A 575 11.10 -3.59 6.81
C GLU A 575 10.57 -4.43 7.99
N ALA A 576 10.49 -5.74 7.84
CA ALA A 576 10.03 -6.63 8.91
C ALA A 576 10.98 -6.60 10.11
N GLN A 577 12.29 -6.59 9.86
CA GLN A 577 13.31 -6.49 10.90
C GLN A 577 13.26 -5.13 11.61
N VAL A 578 13.08 -4.03 10.87
CA VAL A 578 12.88 -2.70 11.49
C VAL A 578 11.62 -2.65 12.31
N ASN A 579 10.51 -3.24 11.86
CA ASN A 579 9.27 -3.32 12.61
C ASN A 579 9.41 -4.11 13.92
N LEU A 580 10.16 -5.21 13.92
CA LEU A 580 10.52 -5.97 15.12
C LEU A 580 11.38 -5.14 16.07
N GLY A 581 12.35 -4.38 15.54
CA GLY A 581 13.18 -3.47 16.31
C GLY A 581 12.36 -2.36 16.99
N ILE A 582 11.44 -1.73 16.27
CA ILE A 582 10.54 -0.70 16.80
C ILE A 582 9.68 -1.27 17.94
N LEU A 583 9.06 -2.44 17.73
CA LEU A 583 8.32 -3.10 18.80
C LEU A 583 9.21 -3.37 20.03
N SER A 584 10.43 -3.87 19.81
CA SER A 584 11.36 -4.19 20.89
C SER A 584 11.77 -2.95 21.70
N VAL A 585 11.92 -1.79 21.05
CA VAL A 585 12.09 -0.49 21.74
C VAL A 585 10.87 -0.16 22.61
N GLN A 586 9.65 -0.31 22.06
CA GLN A 586 8.42 0.01 22.77
C GLN A 586 8.24 -0.85 24.04
N VAL A 587 8.63 -2.14 23.98
CA VAL A 587 8.55 -3.05 25.12
C VAL A 587 9.83 -3.10 25.96
N ARG A 588 10.81 -2.23 25.70
CA ARG A 588 12.09 -2.09 26.42
C ARG A 588 13.05 -3.29 26.29
N GLU A 589 12.97 -4.03 25.22
CA GLU A 589 13.91 -5.09 24.83
C GLU A 589 15.02 -4.50 23.93
N LEU A 590 15.86 -3.58 24.48
CA LEU A 590 16.73 -2.72 23.68
C LEU A 590 17.84 -3.48 22.92
N GLU A 591 18.38 -4.56 23.47
CA GLU A 591 19.39 -5.39 22.77
C GLU A 591 18.74 -6.19 21.60
N THR A 592 17.52 -6.67 21.80
CA THR A 592 16.72 -7.30 20.72
C THR A 592 16.45 -6.29 19.59
N ALA A 593 16.15 -5.04 19.95
CA ALA A 593 15.95 -3.96 18.97
C ALA A 593 17.21 -3.72 18.13
N ARG A 594 18.38 -3.64 18.81
CA ARG A 594 19.68 -3.44 18.12
C ARG A 594 19.94 -4.59 17.13
N THR A 595 19.76 -5.81 17.57
CA THR A 595 19.96 -7.01 16.72
C THR A 595 19.03 -6.97 15.49
N ALA A 596 17.75 -6.62 15.69
CA ALA A 596 16.79 -6.55 14.59
C ALA A 596 17.17 -5.45 13.57
N TYR A 597 17.56 -4.26 14.02
CA TYR A 597 18.01 -3.20 13.12
C TYR A 597 19.30 -3.56 12.37
N GLN A 598 20.26 -4.19 13.05
CA GLN A 598 21.48 -4.69 12.40
C GLN A 598 21.15 -5.75 11.36
N ARG A 599 20.20 -6.65 11.66
CA ARG A 599 19.72 -7.64 10.70
C ARG A 599 19.10 -7.00 9.47
N ALA A 600 18.35 -5.90 9.63
CA ALA A 600 17.82 -5.15 8.49
C ALA A 600 18.94 -4.63 7.57
N LEU A 601 20.05 -4.15 8.15
CA LEU A 601 21.23 -3.69 7.38
C LEU A 601 22.00 -4.84 6.74
N GLU A 602 22.01 -6.04 7.34
CA GLU A 602 22.58 -7.22 6.71
C GLU A 602 21.79 -7.69 5.48
N LEU A 603 20.45 -7.51 5.49
CA LEU A 603 19.58 -7.81 4.36
C LEU A 603 19.68 -6.75 3.27
N ALA A 604 19.71 -5.49 3.67
CA ALA A 604 19.74 -4.34 2.77
C ALA A 604 20.61 -3.22 3.34
N PRO A 605 21.92 -3.17 3.04
CA PRO A 605 22.83 -2.13 3.54
C PRO A 605 22.41 -0.69 3.19
N TYR A 606 21.60 -0.52 2.15
CA TYR A 606 21.05 0.75 1.70
C TYR A 606 19.75 1.17 2.43
N PHE A 607 19.26 0.36 3.39
CA PHE A 607 17.95 0.60 4.02
C PHE A 607 18.03 1.69 5.11
N VAL A 608 17.91 2.94 4.70
CA VAL A 608 18.02 4.14 5.54
C VAL A 608 17.23 4.06 6.86
N PRO A 609 15.97 3.56 6.92
CA PRO A 609 15.23 3.50 8.16
C PRO A 609 15.94 2.71 9.28
N ALA A 610 16.73 1.69 8.95
CA ALA A 610 17.45 0.92 9.95
C ALA A 610 18.58 1.74 10.62
N TYR A 611 19.32 2.53 9.84
CA TYR A 611 20.35 3.43 10.39
C TYR A 611 19.77 4.49 11.31
N VAL A 612 18.65 5.12 10.90
CA VAL A 612 17.99 6.16 11.70
C VAL A 612 17.48 5.58 13.02
N ASN A 613 16.87 4.39 12.97
CA ASN A 613 16.40 3.72 14.19
C ASN A 613 17.56 3.24 15.10
N LEU A 614 18.69 2.77 14.55
CA LEU A 614 19.89 2.47 15.33
C LEU A 614 20.44 3.74 15.99
N ALA A 615 20.55 4.82 15.25
CA ALA A 615 21.04 6.09 15.79
C ALA A 615 20.12 6.61 16.91
N ASP A 616 18.81 6.47 16.78
CA ASP A 616 17.86 6.85 17.83
C ASP A 616 17.94 5.92 19.05
N LEU A 617 18.16 4.62 18.85
CA LEU A 617 18.41 3.67 19.92
C LEU A 617 19.67 4.00 20.70
N GLU A 618 20.80 4.29 20.03
CA GLU A 618 22.06 4.68 20.70
C GLU A 618 21.87 5.99 21.47
N ARG A 619 21.16 6.95 20.90
CA ARG A 619 20.79 8.18 21.63
C ARG A 619 19.98 7.87 22.89
N MET A 620 19.02 6.94 22.84
CA MET A 620 18.25 6.53 24.03
C MET A 620 19.13 5.88 25.09
N LEU A 621 20.21 5.24 24.69
CA LEU A 621 21.21 4.62 25.56
C LEU A 621 22.25 5.64 26.08
N GLY A 622 22.24 6.86 25.55
CA GLY A 622 23.18 7.95 25.92
C GLY A 622 24.49 7.92 25.14
N ASP A 623 24.57 7.17 24.05
CA ASP A 623 25.74 7.07 23.17
C ASP A 623 25.51 7.90 21.89
N ASP A 624 25.66 9.21 21.99
CA ASP A 624 25.55 10.12 20.84
C ASP A 624 26.70 9.96 19.84
N GLU A 625 27.86 9.45 20.25
CA GLU A 625 28.99 9.18 19.35
C GLU A 625 28.67 8.00 18.42
N ALA A 626 28.14 6.91 18.96
CA ALA A 626 27.65 5.79 18.15
C ALA A 626 26.49 6.22 17.23
N SER A 627 25.57 7.07 17.72
CA SER A 627 24.48 7.63 16.93
C SER A 627 25.00 8.38 15.70
N VAL A 628 26.00 9.27 15.87
CA VAL A 628 26.66 9.98 14.77
C VAL A 628 27.34 9.00 13.80
N GLY A 629 27.96 7.94 14.33
CA GLY A 629 28.59 6.90 13.52
C GLY A 629 27.62 6.25 12.55
N TRP A 630 26.44 5.82 13.03
CA TRP A 630 25.40 5.23 12.20
C TRP A 630 24.83 6.20 11.14
N LEU A 631 24.60 7.45 11.51
CA LEU A 631 24.07 8.46 10.58
C LEU A 631 25.06 8.80 9.47
N ARG A 632 26.38 8.86 9.78
CA ARG A 632 27.41 9.04 8.76
C ARG A 632 27.51 7.86 7.80
N GLN A 633 27.32 6.64 8.30
CA GLN A 633 27.24 5.46 7.41
C GLN A 633 25.99 5.55 6.51
N ALA A 634 24.83 5.96 7.04
CA ALA A 634 23.64 6.14 6.23
C ALA A 634 23.85 7.12 5.07
N LEU A 635 24.61 8.20 5.28
CA LEU A 635 24.92 9.19 4.25
C LEU A 635 25.84 8.66 3.13
N THR A 636 26.49 7.50 3.30
CA THR A 636 27.21 6.86 2.19
C THR A 636 26.26 6.23 1.17
N TRP A 637 25.04 5.88 1.61
CA TRP A 637 24.00 5.29 0.77
C TRP A 637 23.00 6.31 0.25
N ALA A 638 22.70 7.33 1.06
CA ALA A 638 21.72 8.35 0.75
C ALA A 638 22.26 9.75 1.13
N PRO A 639 23.20 10.29 0.32
CA PRO A 639 23.95 11.51 0.66
C PRO A 639 23.06 12.77 0.73
N ASP A 640 21.90 12.75 0.08
CA ASP A 640 20.97 13.89 0.01
C ASP A 640 19.71 13.67 0.85
N GLU A 641 19.65 12.61 1.70
CA GLU A 641 18.47 12.30 2.49
C GLU A 641 18.32 13.29 3.68
N ALA A 642 17.30 14.14 3.59
CA ALA A 642 17.09 15.22 4.56
C ALA A 642 16.90 14.74 6.00
N VAL A 643 16.21 13.59 6.19
CA VAL A 643 15.96 12.99 7.51
C VAL A 643 17.28 12.60 8.19
N ILE A 644 18.24 12.06 7.43
CA ILE A 644 19.55 11.68 7.97
C ILE A 644 20.33 12.93 8.39
N HIS A 645 20.38 13.94 7.54
CA HIS A 645 21.04 15.21 7.86
C HIS A 645 20.43 15.89 9.09
N TYR A 646 19.11 15.87 9.23
CA TYR A 646 18.42 16.38 10.39
C TYR A 646 18.81 15.62 11.67
N ALA A 647 18.73 14.28 11.65
CA ALA A 647 19.10 13.45 12.80
C ALA A 647 20.58 13.63 13.19
N LEU A 648 21.48 13.70 12.20
CA LEU A 648 22.90 13.95 12.39
C LEU A 648 23.14 15.31 13.03
N GLY A 649 22.47 16.36 12.56
CA GLY A 649 22.57 17.70 13.11
C GLY A 649 22.17 17.74 14.58
N LEU A 650 21.07 17.08 14.96
CA LEU A 650 20.63 16.99 16.36
C LEU A 650 21.62 16.21 17.24
N ALA A 651 22.19 15.10 16.73
CA ALA A 651 23.18 14.31 17.48
C ALA A 651 24.48 15.10 17.68
N LEU A 652 24.98 15.77 16.64
CA LEU A 652 26.16 16.65 16.72
C LEU A 652 25.95 17.83 17.66
N HIS A 653 24.75 18.41 17.70
CA HIS A 653 24.40 19.47 18.64
C HIS A 653 24.54 19.00 20.10
N ARG A 654 24.03 17.79 20.43
CA ARG A 654 24.16 17.22 21.79
C ARG A 654 25.60 16.93 22.16
N LEU A 655 26.46 16.59 21.21
CA LEU A 655 27.91 16.43 21.40
C LEU A 655 28.67 17.76 21.48
N GLY A 656 27.98 18.90 21.33
CA GLY A 656 28.63 20.24 21.35
C GLY A 656 29.35 20.60 20.05
N ALA A 657 29.24 19.83 19.00
CA ALA A 657 29.85 20.07 17.68
C ALA A 657 28.99 21.04 16.83
N ALA A 658 28.79 22.27 17.37
CA ALA A 658 27.80 23.23 16.85
C ALA A 658 28.01 23.59 15.36
N LYS A 659 29.26 23.68 14.88
CA LYS A 659 29.54 24.01 13.47
C LYS A 659 29.12 22.90 12.54
N GLU A 660 29.43 21.64 12.86
CA GLU A 660 29.05 20.50 12.07
C GLU A 660 27.52 20.29 12.13
N ALA A 661 26.92 20.50 13.30
CA ALA A 661 25.48 20.46 13.49
C ALA A 661 24.74 21.44 12.56
N LEU A 662 25.23 22.71 12.51
CA LEU A 662 24.62 23.72 11.63
C LEU A 662 24.74 23.35 10.16
N VAL A 663 25.88 22.80 9.71
CA VAL A 663 26.03 22.33 8.32
C VAL A 663 25.01 21.24 7.99
N ALA A 664 24.85 20.24 8.86
CA ALA A 664 23.90 19.16 8.66
C ALA A 664 22.44 19.66 8.65
N LEU A 665 22.05 20.51 9.60
CA LEU A 665 20.70 21.07 9.66
C LEU A 665 20.39 22.00 8.47
N THR A 666 21.40 22.75 7.98
CA THR A 666 21.26 23.55 6.75
C THR A 666 20.95 22.65 5.57
N ARG A 667 21.68 21.53 5.43
CA ARG A 667 21.42 20.59 4.33
C ARG A 667 20.01 20.00 4.41
N ALA A 668 19.55 19.60 5.59
CA ALA A 668 18.19 19.09 5.79
C ALA A 668 17.13 20.12 5.37
N ALA A 669 17.25 21.35 5.83
CA ALA A 669 16.32 22.44 5.53
C ALA A 669 16.31 22.82 4.05
N GLN A 670 17.46 22.77 3.37
CA GLN A 670 17.57 23.04 1.92
C GLN A 670 16.99 21.93 1.05
N THR A 671 17.20 20.67 1.44
CA THR A 671 16.72 19.51 0.69
C THR A 671 15.21 19.37 0.79
N GLU A 672 14.62 19.54 1.97
CA GLU A 672 13.19 19.50 2.20
C GLU A 672 12.69 20.80 2.87
N PRO A 673 12.61 21.89 2.13
CA PRO A 673 12.22 23.20 2.69
C PRO A 673 10.76 23.25 3.14
N ARG A 674 9.99 22.18 2.95
CA ARG A 674 8.59 22.06 3.38
C ARG A 674 8.40 21.35 4.72
N GLN A 675 9.46 20.85 5.34
CA GLN A 675 9.40 20.18 6.64
C GLN A 675 9.64 21.18 7.77
N ALA A 676 8.56 21.58 8.45
CA ALA A 676 8.62 22.59 9.52
C ALA A 676 9.67 22.26 10.60
N ARG A 677 9.77 20.99 11.01
CA ARG A 677 10.77 20.54 12.01
C ARG A 677 12.22 20.76 11.55
N PHE A 678 12.52 20.68 10.25
CA PHE A 678 13.87 20.92 9.73
C PHE A 678 14.19 22.40 9.73
N ILE A 679 13.24 23.22 9.27
CA ILE A 679 13.36 24.69 9.33
C ILE A 679 13.54 25.17 10.77
N LEU A 680 12.72 24.67 11.70
CA LEU A 680 12.81 25.01 13.10
C LEU A 680 14.18 24.69 13.70
N ALA A 681 14.66 23.44 13.51
CA ALA A 681 15.96 23.04 14.06
C ALA A 681 17.13 23.82 13.46
N TRP A 682 17.11 24.06 12.15
CA TRP A 682 18.07 24.89 11.46
C TRP A 682 18.06 26.32 11.98
N SER A 683 16.91 26.97 12.13
CA SER A 683 16.77 28.31 12.62
C SER A 683 17.24 28.46 14.09
N LEU A 684 16.92 27.47 14.94
CA LEU A 684 17.41 27.42 16.31
C LEU A 684 18.94 27.25 16.36
N ALA A 685 19.53 26.47 15.46
CA ALA A 685 20.97 26.30 15.37
C ALA A 685 21.69 27.58 14.87
N LEU A 686 21.09 28.30 13.92
CA LEU A 686 21.54 29.60 13.46
C LEU A 686 21.54 30.60 14.62
N ASP A 687 20.43 30.71 15.35
CA ASP A 687 20.31 31.62 16.51
C ASP A 687 21.36 31.31 17.59
N ALA A 688 21.52 30.04 17.95
CA ALA A 688 22.54 29.57 18.89
C ALA A 688 23.97 29.86 18.41
N SER A 689 24.18 29.98 17.09
CA SER A 689 25.46 30.31 16.46
C SER A 689 25.68 31.82 16.28
N GLY A 690 24.77 32.67 16.77
CA GLY A 690 24.81 34.12 16.66
C GLY A 690 24.37 34.69 15.32
N GLN A 691 23.71 33.87 14.49
CA GLN A 691 23.19 34.22 13.15
C GLN A 691 21.66 34.43 13.18
N ARG A 692 21.19 35.16 14.24
CA ARG A 692 19.76 35.35 14.51
C ARG A 692 18.99 35.98 13.36
N SER A 693 19.57 36.98 12.70
CA SER A 693 18.91 37.65 11.57
C SER A 693 18.59 36.69 10.44
N GLU A 694 19.51 35.74 10.13
CA GLU A 694 19.29 34.69 9.12
C GLU A 694 18.20 33.70 9.57
N ALA A 695 18.15 33.36 10.87
CA ALA A 695 17.11 32.52 11.44
C ALA A 695 15.71 33.17 11.33
N VAL A 696 15.60 34.47 11.66
CA VAL A 696 14.35 35.25 11.55
C VAL A 696 13.89 35.33 10.11
N GLU A 697 14.81 35.61 9.18
CA GLU A 697 14.48 35.64 7.73
C GLU A 697 13.99 34.31 7.25
N GLY A 698 14.67 33.19 7.56
CA GLY A 698 14.29 31.84 7.15
C GLY A 698 12.94 31.40 7.70
N LEU A 699 12.66 31.65 8.98
CA LEU A 699 11.35 31.39 9.60
C LEU A 699 10.25 32.23 8.95
N GLY A 700 10.51 33.52 8.72
CA GLY A 700 9.57 34.43 8.06
C GLY A 700 9.23 33.96 6.66
N GLN A 701 10.22 33.60 5.86
CA GLN A 701 10.06 33.11 4.51
C GLN A 701 9.26 31.80 4.46
N ALA A 702 9.55 30.86 5.36
CA ALA A 702 8.79 29.61 5.47
C ALA A 702 7.30 29.88 5.76
N ILE A 703 7.00 30.73 6.73
CA ILE A 703 5.63 31.11 7.08
C ILE A 703 4.92 31.82 5.92
N ASP A 704 5.59 32.77 5.26
CA ASP A 704 5.01 33.58 4.17
C ASP A 704 4.75 32.74 2.90
N THR A 705 5.48 31.63 2.72
CA THR A 705 5.23 30.67 1.64
C THR A 705 4.11 29.66 1.97
N GLY A 706 3.44 29.81 3.10
CA GLY A 706 2.23 29.08 3.47
C GLY A 706 2.47 27.85 4.35
N TYR A 707 3.64 27.76 5.00
CA TYR A 707 3.85 26.70 6.00
C TYR A 707 3.16 27.05 7.33
N SER A 708 2.11 26.30 7.63
CA SER A 708 1.28 26.52 8.81
C SER A 708 1.71 25.58 9.93
N ASP A 709 2.82 25.87 10.60
CA ASP A 709 3.25 25.17 11.81
C ASP A 709 3.36 26.16 12.97
N ALA A 710 2.63 25.91 14.05
CA ALA A 710 2.61 26.79 15.22
C ALA A 710 3.98 26.94 15.88
N SER A 711 4.88 25.96 15.74
CA SER A 711 6.23 26.02 16.32
C SER A 711 7.13 27.02 15.57
N LEU A 712 6.96 27.17 14.26
CA LEU A 712 7.67 28.20 13.47
C LEU A 712 7.27 29.61 13.89
N PHE A 713 5.96 29.84 14.04
CA PHE A 713 5.46 31.13 14.54
C PHE A 713 5.97 31.44 15.94
N HIS A 714 5.95 30.44 16.83
CA HIS A 714 6.45 30.60 18.19
C HIS A 714 7.93 31.00 18.21
N ALA A 715 8.77 30.28 17.45
CA ALA A 715 10.20 30.56 17.35
C ALA A 715 10.46 31.96 16.76
N LEU A 716 9.76 32.30 15.66
CA LEU A 716 9.89 33.60 15.02
C LEU A 716 9.52 34.76 15.99
N VAL A 717 8.37 34.66 16.65
CA VAL A 717 7.90 35.69 17.59
C VAL A 717 8.86 35.82 18.77
N ALA A 718 9.39 34.71 19.30
CA ALA A 718 10.36 34.73 20.37
C ALA A 718 11.67 35.43 19.96
N MET A 719 12.24 35.09 18.79
CA MET A 719 13.46 35.69 18.27
C MET A 719 13.31 37.19 18.00
N LEU A 720 12.19 37.62 17.42
CA LEU A 720 11.89 39.05 17.18
C LEU A 720 11.77 39.85 18.48
N ARG A 721 11.14 39.28 19.50
CA ARG A 721 11.09 39.91 20.86
C ARG A 721 12.46 40.06 21.47
N ASP A 722 13.28 39.03 21.38
CA ASP A 722 14.66 39.08 21.91
C ASP A 722 15.54 40.10 21.17
N GLU A 723 15.23 40.43 19.92
CA GLU A 723 15.85 41.55 19.17
C GLU A 723 15.24 42.91 19.51
N GLY A 724 14.14 42.96 20.25
CA GLY A 724 13.40 44.17 20.57
C GLY A 724 12.51 44.70 19.45
N ASP A 725 12.23 43.88 18.43
CA ASP A 725 11.29 44.23 17.36
C ASP A 725 9.86 43.78 17.73
N ASP A 726 9.30 44.40 18.76
CA ASP A 726 7.94 44.11 19.24
C ASP A 726 6.86 44.38 18.18
N GLY A 727 7.17 45.24 17.20
CA GLY A 727 6.29 45.56 16.09
C GLY A 727 6.07 44.35 15.16
N GLN A 728 7.15 43.75 14.71
CA GLN A 728 7.10 42.56 13.89
C GLN A 728 6.63 41.34 14.69
N ALA A 729 7.08 41.19 15.92
CA ALA A 729 6.63 40.11 16.80
C ALA A 729 5.08 40.09 16.95
N ARG A 730 4.49 41.28 17.12
CA ARG A 730 3.04 41.43 17.19
C ARG A 730 2.34 41.05 15.86
N LEU A 731 2.86 41.55 14.74
CA LEU A 731 2.30 41.24 13.42
C LEU A 731 2.29 39.72 13.18
N ARG A 732 3.38 39.03 13.51
CA ARG A 732 3.48 37.57 13.35
C ARG A 732 2.57 36.81 14.34
N ALA A 733 2.37 37.31 15.56
CA ALA A 733 1.41 36.73 16.50
C ALA A 733 -0.04 36.90 16.05
N GLU A 734 -0.41 38.02 15.44
CA GLU A 734 -1.70 38.26 14.81
C GLU A 734 -1.92 37.32 13.60
N GLN A 735 -0.90 37.16 12.75
CA GLN A 735 -0.91 36.19 11.64
C GLN A 735 -1.10 34.75 12.13
N TRP A 736 -0.40 34.36 13.22
CA TRP A 736 -0.57 33.06 13.87
C TRP A 736 -2.03 32.83 14.28
N LEU A 737 -2.69 33.78 14.92
CA LEU A 737 -4.09 33.71 15.33
C LEU A 737 -5.08 33.68 14.15
N THR A 738 -4.69 34.20 12.98
CA THR A 738 -5.48 34.08 11.76
C THR A 738 -5.55 32.63 11.30
N VAL A 739 -4.45 31.88 11.45
CA VAL A 739 -4.37 30.47 11.08
C VAL A 739 -5.00 29.58 12.15
N TRP A 740 -4.69 29.84 13.43
CA TRP A 740 -5.25 29.12 14.59
C TRP A 740 -5.94 30.04 15.60
N PRO A 741 -7.21 30.41 15.37
CA PRO A 741 -7.93 31.34 16.22
C PRO A 741 -8.08 30.89 17.68
N ALA A 742 -7.97 29.59 17.96
CA ALA A 742 -8.09 29.04 19.30
C ALA A 742 -6.75 28.86 20.05
N ASP A 743 -5.59 29.13 19.43
CA ASP A 743 -4.29 28.91 20.06
C ASP A 743 -4.09 29.84 21.27
N THR A 744 -3.95 29.22 22.45
CA THR A 744 -3.83 29.93 23.73
C THR A 744 -2.46 30.57 23.92
N ARG A 745 -1.39 30.03 23.28
CA ARG A 745 -0.02 30.53 23.34
C ARG A 745 0.08 31.83 22.54
N ALA A 746 -0.43 31.84 21.31
CA ALA A 746 -0.47 33.04 20.48
C ALA A 746 -1.25 34.17 21.14
N ARG A 747 -2.41 33.87 21.78
CA ARG A 747 -3.20 34.87 22.54
C ARG A 747 -2.46 35.39 23.77
N ALA A 748 -1.71 34.53 24.45
CA ALA A 748 -0.90 34.96 25.61
C ALA A 748 0.22 35.90 25.18
N LEU A 749 0.97 35.53 24.14
CA LEU A 749 2.06 36.37 23.58
C LEU A 749 1.52 37.72 23.08
N LEU A 750 0.38 37.74 22.41
CA LEU A 750 -0.21 38.98 21.92
C LEU A 750 -0.58 39.94 23.08
N ARG A 751 -1.19 39.40 24.16
CA ARG A 751 -1.49 40.20 25.37
C ARG A 751 -0.26 40.76 26.06
N GLU A 752 0.85 40.00 26.12
CA GLU A 752 2.11 40.46 26.63
C GLU A 752 2.66 41.62 25.80
N LEU A 753 2.66 41.50 24.47
CA LEU A 753 3.10 42.54 23.55
C LEU A 753 2.21 43.79 23.56
N GLU A 754 0.91 43.66 23.87
CA GLU A 754 -0.01 44.79 24.08
C GLU A 754 0.17 45.46 25.42
N GLY A 755 0.58 44.72 26.46
CA GLY A 755 0.85 45.24 27.81
C GLY A 755 2.17 45.96 27.95
N LEU A 756 3.08 45.83 26.98
CA LEU A 756 4.36 46.56 26.92
C LEU A 756 4.21 47.99 26.35
N ARG A 757 3.01 48.48 26.07
CA ARG A 757 2.65 49.86 25.76
C ARG A 757 2.14 50.56 27.03
#